data_4b6bac94c8ebe87b9eb1fcc4ec7e4828
#
_entry.id   4b6bac94c8ebe87b9eb1fcc4ec7e4828
#
_cell.length_a   1.000
_cell.length_b   1.000
_cell.length_c   1.000
_cell.angle_alpha   90.00
_cell.angle_beta   90.00
_cell.angle_gamma   90.00
#
_symmetry.space_group_name_H-M   'P 1'
#
loop_
_entity.id
_entity.type
_entity.pdbx_description
1 polymer ?
#
loop_
_entity_poly.entity_id
_entity_poly.type
_entity_poly.pdbx_seq_one_letter_code
_entity_poly.pdbx_strand_id
1 'polypeptide(L)'
;MEQNNHTNYNANEIQVLEGLEAVKRRPGMYIGSTDVRGLHHLVKELVDNAIDEAMGGYCTHIEVTIHPDNSVSVRDNGRGIPVGYHEKMHKSALEVALTVLHAGGKFGGSGYKVSGGLHGVGLSVVNALSKRLTAEVRRDGIIYRQEYVNGDPVTGVEQVGTYGDDTGSGTTITFLANDQIFDTLDYNYDTLRGRMRELAFLNKGVAITVTDQRTDPVQSKKYCYEGGIISFVEHLNKSKDVLHEDVMYFEGSKDDPAKQQVASVEVAMQFNTDYNESVFTFANNINTAEGGTHLQGFRSALARSINDYARKYKLLKDNEPNLSGDDVREGLTAIVSVKLVEPQFEGQTKTKLGNSYVKSLVDNVVGNGMGFYLEEHPQTAGLIIDKCITASRAREAARRARDLTRKKTGLENISLPGKLADCNSNEPEKCEIFLVEGDSAGGSAKMGRNPEFQAILPLRGKILNVEKTRLDKMLANNEIRSMITAFGTGIDTEFDESKLRYHKIVCMTDADVDGAHIRILLLTFFYRHMRPLIEHGHIYAAQPPLYRITRGKNIWYAYDDEQLGRILNEIGRDPKPLINRYKGLGEMNPDQLWETTMDPDNRMMYRVHLEDAIRADEIFSTLMGDKVEPRKEFIEQNSKLVVDLDV
;
A
#
# COMPACT_ATOMS: atom_id res chain seq x y z
N MET A 1 -23.99 47.49 -15.14
CA MET A 1 -23.07 47.93 -14.05
C MET A 1 -22.62 46.69 -13.34
N GLU A 2 -21.54 46.10 -13.79
CA GLU A 2 -20.89 44.95 -13.13
C GLU A 2 -20.08 45.51 -11.96
N GLN A 3 -20.46 45.12 -10.76
CA GLN A 3 -19.65 45.37 -9.57
C GLN A 3 -18.47 44.41 -9.59
N ASN A 4 -17.30 44.91 -9.96
CA ASN A 4 -16.00 44.28 -9.75
C ASN A 4 -15.78 44.16 -8.22
N ASN A 5 -16.08 43.00 -7.64
CA ASN A 5 -15.61 42.61 -6.34
C ASN A 5 -14.10 42.29 -6.45
N HIS A 6 -13.26 43.31 -6.46
CA HIS A 6 -11.85 43.15 -6.12
C HIS A 6 -11.78 42.86 -4.63
N THR A 7 -11.68 41.58 -4.26
CA THR A 7 -11.21 41.19 -2.93
C THR A 7 -9.84 41.82 -2.71
N ASN A 8 -9.78 42.80 -1.81
CA ASN A 8 -8.52 43.46 -1.41
C ASN A 8 -7.66 42.45 -0.65
N TYR A 9 -6.89 41.63 -1.34
CA TYR A 9 -5.87 40.79 -0.73
C TYR A 9 -4.74 41.70 -0.24
N ASN A 10 -4.68 41.92 1.07
CA ASN A 10 -3.69 42.79 1.70
C ASN A 10 -2.91 42.05 2.81
N ALA A 11 -1.86 42.69 3.35
CA ALA A 11 -0.97 42.08 4.34
C ALA A 11 -1.69 41.56 5.61
N ASN A 12 -2.84 42.12 5.97
CA ASN A 12 -3.62 41.69 7.13
C ASN A 12 -4.41 40.38 6.91
N GLU A 13 -4.54 39.93 5.67
CA GLU A 13 -5.17 38.66 5.32
C GLU A 13 -4.21 37.47 5.38
N ILE A 14 -2.89 37.74 5.51
CA ILE A 14 -1.88 36.71 5.74
C ILE A 14 -1.98 36.27 7.19
N GLN A 15 -2.62 35.12 7.43
CA GLN A 15 -2.71 34.50 8.77
C GLN A 15 -1.46 33.65 9.03
N VAL A 16 -0.76 33.92 10.11
CA VAL A 16 0.33 33.08 10.60
C VAL A 16 -0.25 32.15 11.66
N LEU A 17 -0.13 30.83 11.40
CA LEU A 17 -0.52 29.79 12.35
C LEU A 17 0.72 29.32 13.10
N GLU A 18 0.70 29.40 14.43
CA GLU A 18 1.82 29.00 15.28
C GLU A 18 1.51 27.70 16.05
N GLY A 19 2.55 26.92 16.30
CA GLY A 19 2.49 25.73 17.13
C GLY A 19 1.46 24.70 16.67
N LEU A 20 0.74 24.07 17.61
CA LEU A 20 -0.22 23.01 17.37
C LEU A 20 -1.48 23.47 16.64
N GLU A 21 -1.78 24.77 16.62
CA GLU A 21 -2.93 25.30 15.91
C GLU A 21 -2.84 25.09 14.38
N ALA A 22 -1.62 25.15 13.83
CA ALA A 22 -1.36 24.85 12.43
C ALA A 22 -1.76 23.39 12.07
N VAL A 23 -1.47 22.44 12.97
CA VAL A 23 -1.82 21.02 12.81
C VAL A 23 -3.33 20.82 12.85
N LYS A 24 -4.00 21.42 13.84
CA LYS A 24 -5.46 21.30 14.00
C LYS A 24 -6.23 21.86 12.82
N ARG A 25 -5.80 22.99 12.25
CA ARG A 25 -6.46 23.62 11.10
C ARG A 25 -6.21 22.93 9.77
N ARG A 26 -5.05 22.31 9.61
CA ARG A 26 -4.68 21.62 8.36
C ARG A 26 -4.07 20.25 8.63
N PRO A 27 -4.83 19.31 9.22
CA PRO A 27 -4.34 17.99 9.59
C PRO A 27 -3.79 17.23 8.38
N GLY A 28 -4.42 17.35 7.20
CA GLY A 28 -3.99 16.69 5.98
C GLY A 28 -2.54 17.00 5.55
N MET A 29 -1.97 18.15 5.95
CA MET A 29 -0.55 18.47 5.68
C MET A 29 0.41 17.58 6.48
N TYR A 30 -0.02 17.06 7.63
CA TYR A 30 0.82 16.29 8.56
C TYR A 30 0.53 14.79 8.50
N ILE A 31 -0.73 14.38 8.33
CA ILE A 31 -1.18 12.98 8.36
C ILE A 31 -1.78 12.51 7.03
N GLY A 32 -1.80 13.35 5.99
CA GLY A 32 -2.26 13.03 4.64
C GLY A 32 -3.78 13.12 4.44
N SER A 33 -4.58 12.61 5.38
CA SER A 33 -6.05 12.64 5.33
C SER A 33 -6.66 12.63 6.73
N THR A 34 -7.98 12.85 6.84
CA THR A 34 -8.76 12.73 8.08
C THR A 34 -9.63 11.47 8.12
N ASP A 35 -9.53 10.62 7.10
CA ASP A 35 -10.17 9.32 7.04
C ASP A 35 -9.43 8.27 7.92
N VAL A 36 -9.81 7.00 7.81
CA VAL A 36 -9.20 5.88 8.55
C VAL A 36 -7.67 5.80 8.35
N ARG A 37 -7.13 6.24 7.21
CA ARG A 37 -5.68 6.23 6.93
C ARG A 37 -4.95 7.25 7.79
N GLY A 38 -5.47 8.47 7.89
CA GLY A 38 -4.94 9.49 8.80
C GLY A 38 -5.06 9.07 10.26
N LEU A 39 -6.15 8.37 10.62
CA LEU A 39 -6.31 7.81 11.96
C LEU A 39 -5.22 6.78 12.29
N HIS A 40 -4.94 5.84 11.36
CA HIS A 40 -3.84 4.87 11.51
C HIS A 40 -2.46 5.53 11.52
N HIS A 41 -2.31 6.68 10.87
CA HIS A 41 -1.05 7.42 10.86
C HIS A 41 -0.64 7.87 12.27
N LEU A 42 -1.60 8.24 13.14
CA LEU A 42 -1.31 8.58 14.54
C LEU A 42 -0.66 7.41 15.29
N VAL A 43 -1.19 6.19 15.11
CA VAL A 43 -0.61 4.98 15.70
C VAL A 43 0.78 4.72 15.15
N LYS A 44 0.96 4.87 13.83
CA LYS A 44 2.25 4.69 13.16
C LYS A 44 3.31 5.63 13.73
N GLU A 45 3.01 6.92 13.93
CA GLU A 45 3.98 7.88 14.49
C GLU A 45 4.47 7.47 15.88
N LEU A 46 3.60 6.94 16.73
CA LEU A 46 3.98 6.45 18.06
C LEU A 46 4.83 5.18 17.99
N VAL A 47 4.45 4.24 17.13
CA VAL A 47 5.19 2.99 16.93
C VAL A 47 6.56 3.28 16.30
N ASP A 48 6.64 4.18 15.31
CA ASP A 48 7.91 4.58 14.69
C ASP A 48 8.88 5.19 15.74
N ASN A 49 8.38 5.90 16.77
CA ASN A 49 9.21 6.36 17.89
C ASN A 49 9.74 5.20 18.74
N ALA A 50 8.93 4.18 19.02
CA ALA A 50 9.36 2.98 19.73
C ALA A 50 10.37 2.15 18.92
N ILE A 51 10.19 2.09 17.60
CA ILE A 51 11.13 1.45 16.66
C ILE A 51 12.47 2.22 16.62
N ASP A 52 12.45 3.55 16.70
CA ASP A 52 13.70 4.34 16.78
C ASP A 52 14.50 3.99 18.06
N GLU A 53 13.83 3.75 19.20
CA GLU A 53 14.47 3.20 20.40
C GLU A 53 15.04 1.79 20.16
N ALA A 54 14.32 0.95 19.42
CA ALA A 54 14.79 -0.39 19.06
C ALA A 54 16.00 -0.35 18.11
N MET A 55 16.00 0.52 17.10
CA MET A 55 17.17 0.75 16.22
C MET A 55 18.38 1.28 16.99
N GLY A 56 18.15 2.04 18.07
CA GLY A 56 19.19 2.48 19.00
C GLY A 56 19.70 1.36 19.93
N GLY A 57 19.09 0.18 19.92
CA GLY A 57 19.43 -0.95 20.79
C GLY A 57 18.85 -0.87 22.21
N TYR A 58 17.90 0.04 22.44
CA TYR A 58 17.34 0.29 23.78
C TYR A 58 15.95 -0.34 24.00
N CYS A 59 15.27 -0.75 22.95
CA CYS A 59 13.92 -1.34 23.02
C CYS A 59 13.91 -2.71 22.39
N THR A 60 13.27 -3.68 23.07
CA THR A 60 13.09 -5.06 22.61
C THR A 60 11.64 -5.48 22.57
N HIS A 61 10.74 -4.68 23.16
CA HIS A 61 9.32 -5.01 23.22
C HIS A 61 8.44 -3.79 23.04
N ILE A 62 7.47 -3.89 22.11
CA ILE A 62 6.49 -2.86 21.79
C ILE A 62 5.10 -3.46 21.90
N GLU A 63 4.18 -2.76 22.55
CA GLU A 63 2.78 -3.15 22.69
C GLU A 63 1.87 -2.06 22.11
N VAL A 64 0.94 -2.46 21.23
CA VAL A 64 -0.11 -1.61 20.68
C VAL A 64 -1.46 -2.17 21.09
N THR A 65 -2.26 -1.40 21.80
CA THR A 65 -3.58 -1.84 22.28
C THR A 65 -4.67 -0.88 21.84
N ILE A 66 -5.68 -1.38 21.16
CA ILE A 66 -6.92 -0.65 20.85
C ILE A 66 -7.91 -0.99 21.96
N HIS A 67 -8.35 0.03 22.70
CA HIS A 67 -9.25 -0.11 23.83
C HIS A 67 -10.73 -0.10 23.40
N PRO A 68 -11.67 -0.54 24.28
CA PRO A 68 -13.10 -0.56 23.96
C PRO A 68 -13.71 0.82 23.65
N ASP A 69 -13.12 1.89 24.15
CA ASP A 69 -13.54 3.28 23.88
C ASP A 69 -12.89 3.88 22.63
N ASN A 70 -12.22 3.07 21.80
CA ASN A 70 -11.42 3.49 20.64
C ASN A 70 -10.21 4.39 21.00
N SER A 71 -9.80 4.46 22.26
CA SER A 71 -8.46 4.98 22.56
C SER A 71 -7.39 3.94 22.17
N VAL A 72 -6.18 4.40 21.89
CA VAL A 72 -5.05 3.52 21.54
C VAL A 72 -3.89 3.81 22.48
N SER A 73 -3.30 2.73 23.02
CA SER A 73 -2.05 2.79 23.79
C SER A 73 -0.91 2.20 22.97
N VAL A 74 0.23 2.92 22.94
CA VAL A 74 1.51 2.39 22.44
C VAL A 74 2.50 2.45 23.59
N ARG A 75 3.06 1.28 23.94
CA ARG A 75 4.02 1.10 25.01
C ARG A 75 5.31 0.50 24.45
N ASP A 76 6.44 1.04 24.87
CA ASP A 76 7.77 0.48 24.64
C ASP A 76 8.50 0.20 25.96
N ASN A 77 9.54 -0.61 25.90
CA ASN A 77 10.47 -0.85 27.00
C ASN A 77 11.84 -0.18 26.75
N GLY A 78 11.85 0.96 26.06
CA GLY A 78 13.04 1.76 25.79
C GLY A 78 13.53 2.57 26.99
N ARG A 79 14.32 3.61 26.72
CA ARG A 79 14.91 4.47 27.80
C ARG A 79 13.91 5.37 28.51
N GLY A 80 12.70 5.54 27.95
CA GLY A 80 11.74 6.55 28.38
C GLY A 80 12.11 7.97 27.93
N ILE A 81 11.12 8.74 27.50
CA ILE A 81 11.30 10.15 27.10
C ILE A 81 11.89 10.94 28.28
N PRO A 82 12.90 11.82 28.07
CA PRO A 82 13.41 12.70 29.13
C PRO A 82 12.30 13.56 29.74
N VAL A 83 12.27 13.65 31.08
CA VAL A 83 11.27 14.45 31.83
C VAL A 83 11.88 15.68 32.48
N GLY A 84 13.21 15.84 32.43
CA GLY A 84 13.93 16.96 33.00
C GLY A 84 13.53 18.33 32.41
N TYR A 85 13.87 19.39 33.12
CA TYR A 85 13.58 20.76 32.68
C TYR A 85 14.42 21.17 31.47
N HIS A 86 13.79 21.73 30.44
CA HIS A 86 14.43 22.24 29.24
C HIS A 86 14.63 23.76 29.34
N GLU A 87 15.86 24.21 29.54
CA GLU A 87 16.19 25.60 29.86
C GLU A 87 15.67 26.63 28.86
N LYS A 88 15.80 26.35 27.54
CA LYS A 88 15.36 27.30 26.49
C LYS A 88 13.83 27.43 26.36
N MET A 89 13.09 26.38 26.68
CA MET A 89 11.64 26.34 26.50
C MET A 89 10.89 26.59 27.82
N HIS A 90 11.59 26.62 28.97
CA HIS A 90 11.02 26.79 30.31
C HIS A 90 9.91 25.77 30.65
N LYS A 91 10.04 24.54 30.14
CA LYS A 91 9.08 23.43 30.26
C LYS A 91 9.84 22.13 30.49
N SER A 92 9.14 21.06 30.88
CA SER A 92 9.73 19.72 30.87
C SER A 92 10.06 19.27 29.46
N ALA A 93 11.07 18.44 29.27
CA ALA A 93 11.40 17.87 27.95
C ALA A 93 10.26 17.04 27.40
N LEU A 94 9.48 16.34 28.24
CA LEU A 94 8.26 15.61 27.85
C LEU A 94 7.21 16.56 27.26
N GLU A 95 6.92 17.68 27.95
CA GLU A 95 5.97 18.68 27.45
C GLU A 95 6.46 19.33 26.16
N VAL A 96 7.76 19.62 26.03
CA VAL A 96 8.33 20.14 24.77
C VAL A 96 8.12 19.16 23.62
N ALA A 97 8.37 17.87 23.83
CA ALA A 97 8.19 16.85 22.80
C ALA A 97 6.73 16.70 22.33
N LEU A 98 5.76 16.97 23.23
CA LEU A 98 4.32 16.83 22.96
C LEU A 98 3.66 18.12 22.48
N THR A 99 4.24 19.32 22.74
CA THR A 99 3.58 20.60 22.45
C THR A 99 4.33 21.49 21.46
N VAL A 100 5.59 21.18 21.14
CA VAL A 100 6.41 22.02 20.25
C VAL A 100 6.71 21.27 18.96
N LEU A 101 6.35 21.87 17.83
CA LEU A 101 6.72 21.33 16.51
C LEU A 101 8.23 21.48 16.27
N HIS A 102 8.80 20.52 15.55
CA HIS A 102 10.24 20.50 15.26
C HIS A 102 11.14 20.46 16.52
N ALA A 103 10.65 19.81 17.57
CA ALA A 103 11.39 19.54 18.78
C ALA A 103 11.62 18.02 18.94
N GLY A 104 12.85 17.62 19.28
CA GLY A 104 13.15 16.20 19.51
C GLY A 104 14.63 15.91 19.59
N GLY A 105 15.00 14.79 20.21
CA GLY A 105 16.39 14.32 20.38
C GLY A 105 17.04 13.76 19.10
N LYS A 106 16.35 13.86 17.95
CA LYS A 106 16.79 13.33 16.65
C LYS A 106 17.51 14.37 15.77
N PHE A 107 17.55 15.63 16.18
CA PHE A 107 18.23 16.72 15.46
C PHE A 107 19.69 16.86 15.89
N GLY A 108 20.62 16.08 15.31
CA GLY A 108 22.07 16.28 15.47
C GLY A 108 22.66 16.02 16.85
N GLY A 109 21.94 15.36 17.74
CA GLY A 109 22.39 14.99 19.08
C GLY A 109 22.97 13.57 19.14
N SER A 110 23.72 13.27 20.23
CA SER A 110 24.25 11.92 20.49
C SER A 110 23.18 10.86 20.81
N GLY A 111 21.89 11.21 20.76
CA GLY A 111 20.79 10.35 21.22
C GLY A 111 20.40 9.22 20.27
N TYR A 112 20.44 9.46 18.96
CA TYR A 112 20.10 8.47 17.93
C TYR A 112 21.06 8.60 16.74
N LYS A 113 21.75 7.52 16.40
CA LYS A 113 22.61 7.47 15.20
C LYS A 113 21.78 7.28 13.92
N VAL A 114 20.70 6.50 14.00
CA VAL A 114 19.77 6.22 12.91
C VAL A 114 18.36 6.36 13.43
N SER A 115 17.49 7.04 12.71
CA SER A 115 16.06 7.16 13.05
C SER A 115 15.18 7.25 11.79
N GLY A 116 13.96 6.76 11.88
CA GLY A 116 12.92 6.92 10.85
C GLY A 116 12.21 8.28 10.97
N GLY A 117 12.12 8.81 12.19
CA GLY A 117 11.52 10.11 12.48
C GLY A 117 12.49 11.26 12.17
N LEU A 118 12.25 11.99 11.06
CA LEU A 118 13.16 13.04 10.57
C LEU A 118 12.74 14.47 10.96
N HIS A 119 11.46 14.69 11.22
CA HIS A 119 10.90 16.05 11.30
C HIS A 119 10.65 16.53 12.74
N GLY A 120 10.71 15.64 13.74
CA GLY A 120 10.46 16.00 15.15
C GLY A 120 9.03 16.53 15.38
N VAL A 121 8.05 16.05 14.62
CA VAL A 121 6.67 16.50 14.73
C VAL A 121 5.67 15.39 15.09
N GLY A 122 6.02 14.12 14.93
CA GLY A 122 5.06 13.00 15.07
C GLY A 122 4.32 13.01 16.41
N LEU A 123 5.04 13.10 17.52
CA LEU A 123 4.44 13.08 18.86
C LEU A 123 3.55 14.30 19.12
N SER A 124 3.98 15.48 18.69
CA SER A 124 3.20 16.72 18.84
C SER A 124 1.99 16.76 17.90
N VAL A 125 2.08 16.14 16.73
CA VAL A 125 0.94 15.95 15.81
C VAL A 125 -0.11 15.02 16.42
N VAL A 126 0.31 13.87 16.99
CA VAL A 126 -0.62 12.98 17.70
C VAL A 126 -1.34 13.71 18.83
N ASN A 127 -0.61 14.49 19.63
CA ASN A 127 -1.21 15.28 20.71
C ASN A 127 -2.20 16.32 20.19
N ALA A 128 -1.81 17.10 19.16
CA ALA A 128 -2.66 18.14 18.58
C ALA A 128 -4.00 17.61 18.03
N LEU A 129 -3.98 16.38 17.47
CA LEU A 129 -5.14 15.73 16.84
C LEU A 129 -5.92 14.80 17.80
N SER A 130 -5.53 14.78 19.10
CA SER A 130 -6.18 13.99 20.13
C SER A 130 -7.15 14.82 20.96
N LYS A 131 -8.32 14.26 21.27
CA LYS A 131 -9.27 14.79 22.26
C LYS A 131 -8.68 14.68 23.66
N ARG A 132 -8.03 13.58 23.98
CA ARG A 132 -7.28 13.33 25.22
C ARG A 132 -6.02 12.56 24.89
N LEU A 133 -4.92 12.89 25.60
CA LEU A 133 -3.70 12.12 25.54
C LEU A 133 -3.09 12.05 26.94
N THR A 134 -2.61 10.86 27.32
CA THR A 134 -1.86 10.61 28.55
C THR A 134 -0.49 10.07 28.18
N ALA A 135 0.55 10.72 28.64
CA ALA A 135 1.94 10.27 28.54
C ALA A 135 2.41 9.75 29.89
N GLU A 136 2.81 8.47 29.93
CA GLU A 136 3.42 7.84 31.10
C GLU A 136 4.85 7.43 30.75
N VAL A 137 5.81 7.88 31.54
CA VAL A 137 7.22 7.61 31.32
C VAL A 137 7.81 6.93 32.54
N ARG A 138 8.43 5.78 32.34
CA ARG A 138 9.21 5.05 33.36
C ARG A 138 10.68 5.32 33.10
N ARG A 139 11.29 6.09 34.00
CA ARG A 139 12.68 6.50 33.89
C ARG A 139 13.29 6.69 35.25
N ASP A 140 14.53 6.24 35.41
CA ASP A 140 15.34 6.42 36.65
C ASP A 140 14.63 5.93 37.93
N GLY A 141 13.88 4.80 37.83
CA GLY A 141 13.13 4.16 38.92
C GLY A 141 11.78 4.82 39.25
N ILE A 142 11.40 5.90 38.54
CA ILE A 142 10.20 6.69 38.81
C ILE A 142 9.24 6.60 37.61
N ILE A 143 7.95 6.59 37.93
CA ILE A 143 6.87 6.69 36.94
C ILE A 143 6.37 8.13 36.94
N TYR A 144 6.52 8.79 35.80
CA TYR A 144 6.03 10.14 35.55
C TYR A 144 4.79 10.07 34.66
N ARG A 145 3.82 10.98 34.89
CA ARG A 145 2.62 11.10 34.06
C ARG A 145 2.33 12.57 33.78
N GLN A 146 1.85 12.84 32.57
CA GLN A 146 1.31 14.13 32.17
C GLN A 146 0.09 13.90 31.26
N GLU A 147 -0.94 14.73 31.42
CA GLU A 147 -2.20 14.63 30.68
C GLU A 147 -2.44 15.86 29.82
N TYR A 148 -3.08 15.63 28.68
CA TYR A 148 -3.35 16.65 27.67
C TYR A 148 -4.81 16.53 27.19
N VAL A 149 -5.42 17.69 26.92
CA VAL A 149 -6.75 17.79 26.33
C VAL A 149 -6.68 18.72 25.13
N ASN A 150 -7.10 18.24 23.96
CA ASN A 150 -7.02 18.97 22.70
C ASN A 150 -5.63 19.57 22.42
N GLY A 151 -4.57 18.84 22.76
CA GLY A 151 -3.18 19.26 22.55
C GLY A 151 -2.55 20.10 23.67
N ASP A 152 -3.36 20.63 24.61
CA ASP A 152 -2.89 21.47 25.69
C ASP A 152 -2.66 20.66 26.97
N PRO A 153 -1.55 20.87 27.72
CA PRO A 153 -1.31 20.19 28.97
C PRO A 153 -2.33 20.65 30.04
N VAL A 154 -2.98 19.70 30.70
CA VAL A 154 -3.93 19.96 31.79
C VAL A 154 -3.35 19.63 33.15
N THR A 155 -2.22 18.91 33.19
CA THR A 155 -1.42 18.68 34.41
C THR A 155 0.04 19.07 34.16
N GLY A 156 0.80 19.25 35.22
CA GLY A 156 2.27 19.23 35.16
C GLY A 156 2.78 17.80 34.96
N VAL A 157 4.09 17.63 34.87
CA VAL A 157 4.73 16.30 34.96
C VAL A 157 4.71 15.87 36.42
N GLU A 158 3.91 14.87 36.75
CA GLU A 158 3.70 14.38 38.11
C GLU A 158 4.40 13.03 38.31
N GLN A 159 4.97 12.83 39.51
CA GLN A 159 5.45 11.52 39.91
C GLN A 159 4.28 10.72 40.47
N VAL A 160 3.87 9.67 39.76
CA VAL A 160 2.68 8.86 40.12
C VAL A 160 3.03 7.50 40.75
N GLY A 161 4.32 7.15 40.76
CA GLY A 161 4.76 5.89 41.32
C GLY A 161 6.24 5.62 41.10
N THR A 162 6.65 4.42 41.47
CA THR A 162 7.97 3.86 41.22
C THR A 162 7.84 2.53 40.53
N TYR A 163 8.88 2.10 39.79
CA TYR A 163 8.92 0.77 39.16
C TYR A 163 10.18 0.02 39.57
N GLY A 164 10.10 -1.31 39.60
CA GLY A 164 11.25 -2.19 39.86
C GLY A 164 11.90 -2.69 38.59
N ASP A 165 12.99 -3.43 38.73
CA ASP A 165 13.78 -3.98 37.61
C ASP A 165 12.97 -4.90 36.68
N ASP A 166 11.96 -5.57 37.19
CA ASP A 166 11.06 -6.48 36.47
C ASP A 166 10.09 -5.79 35.50
N THR A 167 9.79 -4.48 35.70
CA THR A 167 8.92 -3.71 34.79
C THR A 167 9.68 -2.83 33.80
N GLY A 168 10.97 -2.55 34.06
CA GLY A 168 11.87 -1.82 33.20
C GLY A 168 11.47 -0.36 32.91
N SER A 169 12.39 0.38 32.30
CA SER A 169 12.12 1.73 31.74
C SER A 169 11.20 1.66 30.52
N GLY A 170 10.75 2.82 30.02
CA GLY A 170 9.97 2.88 28.77
C GLY A 170 8.98 4.04 28.75
N THR A 171 8.28 4.15 27.62
CA THR A 171 7.22 5.15 27.43
C THR A 171 5.90 4.45 27.10
N THR A 172 4.80 5.00 27.61
CA THR A 172 3.45 4.61 27.22
C THR A 172 2.68 5.88 26.85
N ILE A 173 2.22 5.96 25.63
CA ILE A 173 1.32 7.02 25.17
C ILE A 173 -0.05 6.42 24.92
N THR A 174 -1.05 6.92 25.62
CA THR A 174 -2.46 6.55 25.38
C THR A 174 -3.19 7.78 24.86
N PHE A 175 -3.85 7.65 23.71
CA PHE A 175 -4.58 8.77 23.11
C PHE A 175 -5.96 8.35 22.61
N LEU A 176 -6.90 9.29 22.62
CA LEU A 176 -8.18 9.20 21.96
C LEU A 176 -8.22 10.28 20.88
N ALA A 177 -8.32 9.89 19.63
CA ALA A 177 -8.37 10.81 18.51
C ALA A 177 -9.59 11.74 18.61
N ASN A 178 -9.50 12.95 18.04
CA ASN A 178 -10.56 13.95 18.15
C ASN A 178 -11.65 13.68 17.10
N ASP A 179 -12.86 13.38 17.56
CA ASP A 179 -14.07 13.12 16.79
C ASP A 179 -14.58 14.33 15.98
N GLN A 180 -14.06 15.54 16.23
CA GLN A 180 -14.36 16.73 15.44
C GLN A 180 -13.39 16.91 14.25
N ILE A 181 -12.30 16.15 14.20
CA ILE A 181 -11.27 16.25 13.17
C ILE A 181 -11.34 15.05 12.22
N PHE A 182 -11.55 13.86 12.78
CA PHE A 182 -11.57 12.62 12.02
C PHE A 182 -12.96 12.21 11.62
N ASP A 183 -13.11 11.72 10.38
CA ASP A 183 -14.38 11.25 9.82
C ASP A 183 -14.87 9.97 10.52
N THR A 184 -13.93 9.20 11.10
CA THR A 184 -14.19 7.98 11.86
C THR A 184 -13.15 7.81 12.97
N LEU A 185 -13.54 7.15 14.07
CA LEU A 185 -12.62 6.69 15.12
C LEU A 185 -12.44 5.17 15.12
N ASP A 186 -12.94 4.50 14.10
CA ASP A 186 -12.88 3.04 14.03
C ASP A 186 -11.59 2.57 13.35
N TYR A 187 -10.70 1.98 14.16
CA TYR A 187 -9.43 1.44 13.69
C TYR A 187 -9.61 0.08 13.01
N ASN A 188 -8.97 -0.11 11.87
CA ASN A 188 -8.87 -1.41 11.23
C ASN A 188 -7.71 -2.21 11.85
N TYR A 189 -8.06 -3.21 12.66
CA TYR A 189 -7.10 -4.08 13.36
C TYR A 189 -6.17 -4.80 12.40
N ASP A 190 -6.68 -5.31 11.28
CA ASP A 190 -5.88 -6.07 10.31
C ASP A 190 -4.83 -5.21 9.61
N THR A 191 -5.14 -3.95 9.33
CA THR A 191 -4.19 -2.99 8.76
C THR A 191 -3.06 -2.69 9.76
N LEU A 192 -3.40 -2.41 11.01
CA LEU A 192 -2.41 -2.18 12.06
C LEU A 192 -1.56 -3.43 12.32
N ARG A 193 -2.20 -4.60 12.41
CA ARG A 193 -1.53 -5.88 12.59
C ARG A 193 -0.53 -6.19 11.46
N GLY A 194 -0.90 -5.93 10.21
CA GLY A 194 -0.03 -6.09 9.05
C GLY A 194 1.24 -5.24 9.17
N ARG A 195 1.10 -3.97 9.52
CA ARG A 195 2.23 -3.06 9.72
C ARG A 195 3.13 -3.47 10.90
N MET A 196 2.55 -3.93 12.01
CA MET A 196 3.33 -4.42 13.16
C MET A 196 4.16 -5.66 12.80
N ARG A 197 3.60 -6.56 12.00
CA ARG A 197 4.33 -7.73 11.48
C ARG A 197 5.50 -7.32 10.58
N GLU A 198 5.30 -6.40 9.67
CA GLU A 198 6.33 -5.85 8.79
C GLU A 198 7.49 -5.24 9.60
N LEU A 199 7.17 -4.41 10.60
CA LEU A 199 8.19 -3.80 11.47
C LEU A 199 8.96 -4.83 12.29
N ALA A 200 8.30 -5.92 12.72
CA ALA A 200 8.96 -7.01 13.43
C ALA A 200 9.95 -7.77 12.52
N PHE A 201 9.66 -7.95 11.23
CA PHE A 201 10.61 -8.52 10.27
C PHE A 201 11.80 -7.60 10.01
N LEU A 202 11.59 -6.29 9.92
CA LEU A 202 12.65 -5.31 9.67
C LEU A 202 13.57 -5.06 10.87
N ASN A 203 13.12 -5.44 12.08
CA ASN A 203 13.86 -5.24 13.32
C ASN A 203 14.05 -6.59 14.04
N LYS A 204 15.10 -7.29 13.64
CA LYS A 204 15.47 -8.61 14.15
C LYS A 204 15.42 -8.67 15.68
N GLY A 205 14.69 -9.64 16.25
CA GLY A 205 14.60 -9.90 17.68
C GLY A 205 13.70 -8.93 18.46
N VAL A 206 13.12 -7.90 17.82
CA VAL A 206 12.14 -7.01 18.46
C VAL A 206 10.76 -7.67 18.47
N ALA A 207 10.19 -7.81 19.68
CA ALA A 207 8.84 -8.35 19.85
C ALA A 207 7.81 -7.21 19.78
N ILE A 208 6.82 -7.33 18.88
CA ILE A 208 5.72 -6.39 18.75
C ILE A 208 4.41 -7.13 18.99
N THR A 209 3.65 -6.68 19.97
CA THR A 209 2.33 -7.24 20.30
C THR A 209 1.25 -6.22 19.89
N VAL A 210 0.22 -6.68 19.17
CA VAL A 210 -0.94 -5.86 18.83
C VAL A 210 -2.20 -6.53 19.37
N THR A 211 -3.02 -5.77 20.10
CA THR A 211 -4.22 -6.25 20.79
C THR A 211 -5.42 -5.37 20.46
N ASP A 212 -6.54 -5.99 20.09
CA ASP A 212 -7.84 -5.34 19.94
C ASP A 212 -8.78 -5.82 21.06
N GLN A 213 -9.10 -4.91 21.98
CA GLN A 213 -10.00 -5.19 23.11
C GLN A 213 -11.47 -4.88 22.80
N ARG A 214 -11.79 -4.40 21.59
CA ARG A 214 -13.16 -4.10 21.18
C ARG A 214 -13.98 -5.34 20.85
N THR A 215 -13.29 -6.47 20.58
CA THR A 215 -13.92 -7.73 20.19
C THR A 215 -14.01 -8.71 21.36
N ASP A 216 -15.03 -9.57 21.34
CA ASP A 216 -15.16 -10.69 22.25
C ASP A 216 -15.19 -12.01 21.43
N PRO A 217 -14.19 -12.88 21.56
CA PRO A 217 -13.01 -12.75 22.43
C PRO A 217 -12.01 -11.67 21.95
N VAL A 218 -11.23 -11.13 22.89
CA VAL A 218 -10.14 -10.17 22.60
C VAL A 218 -9.17 -10.80 21.61
N GLN A 219 -8.83 -10.02 20.56
CA GLN A 219 -7.85 -10.44 19.57
C GLN A 219 -6.46 -9.92 19.98
N SER A 220 -5.47 -10.80 20.04
CA SER A 220 -4.09 -10.42 20.32
C SER A 220 -3.11 -11.24 19.50
N LYS A 221 -2.09 -10.59 18.94
CA LYS A 221 -1.04 -11.25 18.17
C LYS A 221 0.32 -10.66 18.49
N LYS A 222 1.28 -11.55 18.78
CA LYS A 222 2.69 -11.19 19.00
C LYS A 222 3.52 -11.61 17.79
N TYR A 223 4.40 -10.74 17.35
CA TYR A 223 5.36 -10.95 16.26
C TYR A 223 6.77 -10.76 16.81
N CYS A 224 7.67 -11.69 16.50
CA CYS A 224 9.09 -11.61 16.81
C CYS A 224 9.83 -12.55 15.85
N TYR A 225 10.79 -12.03 15.11
CA TYR A 225 11.48 -12.80 14.07
C TYR A 225 13.00 -12.68 14.25
N GLU A 226 13.62 -13.79 14.69
CA GLU A 226 15.07 -13.85 14.88
C GLU A 226 15.86 -13.87 13.56
N GLY A 227 15.23 -14.31 12.48
CA GLY A 227 15.81 -14.27 11.13
C GLY A 227 15.72 -12.90 10.43
N GLY A 228 14.97 -11.95 11.01
CA GLY A 228 14.82 -10.60 10.43
C GLY A 228 14.28 -10.64 8.99
N ILE A 229 14.97 -9.97 8.06
CA ILE A 229 14.55 -9.89 6.64
C ILE A 229 14.66 -11.23 5.89
N ILE A 230 15.44 -12.20 6.37
CA ILE A 230 15.45 -13.57 5.85
C ILE A 230 14.06 -14.19 6.07
N SER A 231 13.57 -14.15 7.32
CA SER A 231 12.23 -14.63 7.65
C SER A 231 11.12 -13.86 6.91
N PHE A 232 11.38 -12.62 6.53
CA PHE A 232 10.45 -11.85 5.72
C PHE A 232 10.33 -12.42 4.31
N VAL A 233 11.45 -12.75 3.65
CA VAL A 233 11.47 -13.38 2.31
C VAL A 233 10.83 -14.76 2.36
N GLU A 234 11.14 -15.59 3.38
CA GLU A 234 10.50 -16.89 3.60
C GLU A 234 8.97 -16.75 3.73
N HIS A 235 8.52 -15.75 4.49
CA HIS A 235 7.10 -15.45 4.67
C HIS A 235 6.41 -15.08 3.35
N LEU A 236 7.01 -14.19 2.54
CA LEU A 236 6.49 -13.78 1.24
C LEU A 236 6.46 -14.93 0.22
N ASN A 237 7.34 -15.90 0.37
CA ASN A 237 7.41 -17.09 -0.49
C ASN A 237 6.60 -18.29 0.04
N LYS A 238 5.91 -18.16 1.19
CA LYS A 238 5.12 -19.28 1.77
C LYS A 238 4.09 -19.83 0.78
N SER A 239 3.48 -18.97 -0.02
CA SER A 239 2.49 -19.34 -1.04
C SER A 239 3.09 -19.64 -2.42
N LYS A 240 4.42 -19.59 -2.59
CA LYS A 240 5.13 -19.76 -3.86
C LYS A 240 6.01 -21.02 -3.84
N ASP A 241 6.29 -21.60 -5.01
CA ASP A 241 7.26 -22.68 -5.13
C ASP A 241 8.65 -22.10 -5.36
N VAL A 242 9.55 -22.31 -4.40
CA VAL A 242 10.92 -21.77 -4.46
C VAL A 242 11.81 -22.60 -5.36
N LEU A 243 12.77 -21.97 -6.06
CA LEU A 243 13.74 -22.66 -6.90
C LEU A 243 14.91 -23.24 -6.09
N HIS A 244 15.14 -22.72 -4.90
CA HIS A 244 16.21 -23.15 -3.97
C HIS A 244 15.76 -22.93 -2.54
N GLU A 245 16.22 -23.78 -1.61
CA GLU A 245 15.76 -23.75 -0.22
C GLU A 245 16.29 -22.54 0.55
N ASP A 246 17.57 -22.21 0.38
CA ASP A 246 18.24 -21.15 1.14
C ASP A 246 17.84 -19.76 0.65
N VAL A 247 17.58 -18.84 1.58
CA VAL A 247 17.47 -17.41 1.27
C VAL A 247 18.86 -16.81 1.20
N MET A 248 19.20 -16.19 0.07
CA MET A 248 20.44 -15.43 -0.07
C MET A 248 20.38 -14.19 0.81
N TYR A 249 21.42 -13.98 1.63
CA TYR A 249 21.53 -12.83 2.52
C TYR A 249 22.88 -12.14 2.34
N PHE A 250 22.84 -10.83 2.17
CA PHE A 250 24.02 -9.99 2.02
C PHE A 250 23.91 -8.78 2.94
N GLU A 251 25.00 -8.46 3.60
CA GLU A 251 25.08 -7.27 4.45
C GLU A 251 26.38 -6.50 4.21
N GLY A 252 26.35 -5.23 4.51
CA GLY A 252 27.53 -4.38 4.43
C GLY A 252 27.26 -2.98 4.96
N SER A 253 28.33 -2.24 5.18
CA SER A 253 28.25 -0.88 5.70
C SER A 253 29.25 0.06 5.06
N LYS A 254 28.96 1.35 5.14
CA LYS A 254 29.87 2.43 4.82
C LYS A 254 29.91 3.38 6.00
N ASP A 255 31.11 3.71 6.48
CA ASP A 255 31.33 4.63 7.58
C ASP A 255 32.31 5.71 7.13
N ASP A 256 31.79 6.82 6.60
CA ASP A 256 32.55 8.03 6.25
C ASP A 256 31.86 9.26 6.88
N PRO A 257 32.07 9.48 8.22
CA PRO A 257 31.41 10.57 8.93
C PRO A 257 31.81 11.95 8.39
N ALA A 258 33.04 12.10 7.85
CA ALA A 258 33.53 13.36 7.31
C ALA A 258 32.70 13.82 6.09
N LYS A 259 32.09 12.87 5.37
CA LYS A 259 31.19 13.13 4.25
C LYS A 259 29.71 12.91 4.60
N GLN A 260 29.38 12.68 5.87
CA GLN A 260 28.04 12.30 6.31
C GLN A 260 27.48 11.05 5.56
N GLN A 261 28.37 10.12 5.18
CA GLN A 261 28.02 8.91 4.46
C GLN A 261 28.13 7.69 5.38
N VAL A 262 27.27 7.64 6.39
CA VAL A 262 27.20 6.50 7.31
C VAL A 262 25.90 5.74 7.00
N ALA A 263 26.05 4.50 6.57
CA ALA A 263 24.93 3.65 6.19
C ALA A 263 25.24 2.17 6.39
N SER A 264 24.22 1.38 6.71
CA SER A 264 24.24 -0.08 6.62
C SER A 264 23.20 -0.55 5.61
N VAL A 265 23.49 -1.68 4.98
CA VAL A 265 22.66 -2.34 3.98
C VAL A 265 22.48 -3.78 4.36
N GLU A 266 21.26 -4.26 4.31
CA GLU A 266 20.90 -5.67 4.40
C GLU A 266 20.02 -6.01 3.19
N VAL A 267 20.31 -7.11 2.53
CA VAL A 267 19.52 -7.62 1.39
C VAL A 267 19.27 -9.10 1.61
N ALA A 268 18.00 -9.49 1.57
CA ALA A 268 17.60 -10.90 1.54
C ALA A 268 16.81 -11.14 0.26
N MET A 269 17.05 -12.27 -0.44
CA MET A 269 16.35 -12.60 -1.67
C MET A 269 16.31 -14.09 -1.95
N GLN A 270 15.29 -14.52 -2.69
CA GLN A 270 15.09 -15.90 -3.09
C GLN A 270 14.32 -15.94 -4.42
N PHE A 271 14.68 -16.87 -5.31
CA PHE A 271 13.94 -17.09 -6.55
C PHE A 271 12.87 -18.16 -6.37
N ASN A 272 11.76 -17.97 -7.06
CA ASN A 272 10.63 -18.89 -7.11
C ASN A 272 10.18 -19.15 -8.55
N THR A 273 9.17 -20.00 -8.73
CA THR A 273 8.68 -20.41 -10.05
C THR A 273 7.72 -19.41 -10.69
N ASP A 274 7.24 -18.42 -9.95
CA ASP A 274 6.29 -17.42 -10.44
C ASP A 274 6.89 -16.52 -11.53
N TYR A 275 6.04 -15.73 -12.17
CA TYR A 275 6.43 -14.83 -13.27
C TYR A 275 6.58 -13.37 -12.83
N ASN A 276 6.09 -13.02 -11.64
CA ASN A 276 6.11 -11.67 -11.10
C ASN A 276 7.33 -11.42 -10.20
N GLU A 277 7.83 -10.17 -10.17
CA GLU A 277 8.79 -9.73 -9.15
C GLU A 277 8.05 -9.26 -7.88
N SER A 278 8.58 -9.58 -6.70
CA SER A 278 8.13 -9.09 -5.39
C SER A 278 9.32 -8.47 -4.68
N VAL A 279 9.73 -7.26 -5.11
CA VAL A 279 10.88 -6.53 -4.55
C VAL A 279 10.39 -5.35 -3.73
N PHE A 280 10.67 -5.38 -2.41
CA PHE A 280 10.30 -4.32 -1.48
C PHE A 280 11.55 -3.66 -0.91
N THR A 281 11.51 -2.34 -0.80
CA THR A 281 12.68 -1.56 -0.39
C THR A 281 12.34 -0.63 0.77
N PHE A 282 13.29 -0.52 1.71
CA PHE A 282 13.13 0.22 2.94
C PHE A 282 14.33 1.13 3.20
N ALA A 283 14.06 2.32 3.74
CA ALA A 283 15.06 3.22 4.27
C ALA A 283 14.64 3.62 5.70
N ASN A 284 15.46 3.29 6.71
CA ASN A 284 15.15 3.47 8.14
C ASN A 284 13.75 2.92 8.50
N ASN A 285 13.46 1.68 8.07
CA ASN A 285 12.18 0.98 8.25
C ASN A 285 10.96 1.63 7.56
N ILE A 286 11.16 2.67 6.75
CA ILE A 286 10.12 3.30 5.94
C ILE A 286 10.09 2.61 4.57
N ASN A 287 8.92 2.12 4.18
CA ASN A 287 8.72 1.53 2.85
C ASN A 287 8.85 2.62 1.77
N THR A 288 9.79 2.43 0.85
CA THR A 288 10.02 3.32 -0.28
C THR A 288 9.34 2.74 -1.53
N ALA A 289 8.02 2.92 -1.62
CA ALA A 289 7.19 2.30 -2.67
C ALA A 289 7.63 2.65 -4.10
N GLU A 290 8.17 3.86 -4.32
CA GLU A 290 8.74 4.31 -5.59
C GLU A 290 10.24 3.97 -5.73
N GLY A 291 10.80 3.23 -4.75
CA GLY A 291 12.20 2.80 -4.74
C GLY A 291 13.17 3.94 -4.44
N GLY A 292 14.15 4.14 -5.31
CA GLY A 292 15.20 5.14 -5.16
C GLY A 292 16.59 4.56 -5.43
N THR A 293 17.62 5.22 -4.89
CA THR A 293 19.04 4.89 -5.18
C THR A 293 19.42 3.48 -4.72
N HIS A 294 18.86 2.97 -3.60
CA HIS A 294 19.11 1.60 -3.11
C HIS A 294 18.51 0.55 -4.06
N LEU A 295 17.28 0.75 -4.56
CA LEU A 295 16.70 -0.14 -5.58
C LEU A 295 17.49 -0.11 -6.89
N GLN A 296 17.95 1.07 -7.32
CA GLN A 296 18.78 1.19 -8.51
C GLN A 296 20.10 0.44 -8.37
N GLY A 297 20.77 0.55 -7.21
CA GLY A 297 22.00 -0.20 -6.91
C GLY A 297 21.76 -1.71 -6.94
N PHE A 298 20.70 -2.18 -6.28
CA PHE A 298 20.29 -3.58 -6.26
C PHE A 298 20.05 -4.13 -7.67
N ARG A 299 19.21 -3.46 -8.47
CA ARG A 299 18.88 -3.89 -9.83
C ARG A 299 20.11 -3.92 -10.75
N SER A 300 21.00 -2.93 -10.64
CA SER A 300 22.24 -2.89 -11.43
C SER A 300 23.17 -4.05 -11.08
N ALA A 301 23.42 -4.29 -9.80
CA ALA A 301 24.29 -5.36 -9.33
C ALA A 301 23.76 -6.74 -9.70
N LEU A 302 22.46 -6.99 -9.48
CA LEU A 302 21.81 -8.26 -9.80
C LEU A 302 21.96 -8.60 -11.29
N ALA A 303 21.60 -7.67 -12.17
CA ALA A 303 21.68 -7.88 -13.61
C ALA A 303 23.13 -8.12 -14.08
N ARG A 304 24.08 -7.36 -13.55
CA ARG A 304 25.51 -7.54 -13.85
C ARG A 304 26.02 -8.91 -13.38
N SER A 305 25.81 -9.27 -12.12
CA SER A 305 26.33 -10.51 -11.54
C SER A 305 25.80 -11.76 -12.24
N ILE A 306 24.50 -11.79 -12.59
CA ILE A 306 23.90 -12.91 -13.31
C ILE A 306 24.47 -13.02 -14.74
N ASN A 307 24.59 -11.90 -15.46
CA ASN A 307 25.16 -11.91 -16.81
C ASN A 307 26.64 -12.31 -16.80
N ASP A 308 27.43 -11.77 -15.87
CA ASP A 308 28.87 -12.09 -15.76
C ASP A 308 29.08 -13.58 -15.50
N TYR A 309 28.31 -14.16 -14.57
CA TYR A 309 28.38 -15.61 -14.28
C TYR A 309 27.92 -16.44 -15.48
N ALA A 310 26.78 -16.08 -16.11
CA ALA A 310 26.24 -16.80 -17.27
C ALA A 310 27.24 -16.80 -18.45
N ARG A 311 27.97 -15.71 -18.69
CA ARG A 311 29.02 -15.60 -19.69
C ARG A 311 30.26 -16.42 -19.31
N LYS A 312 30.75 -16.28 -18.08
CA LYS A 312 31.91 -16.98 -17.56
C LYS A 312 31.79 -18.49 -17.72
N TYR A 313 30.64 -19.06 -17.41
CA TYR A 313 30.36 -20.49 -17.49
C TYR A 313 29.68 -20.93 -18.78
N LYS A 314 29.58 -20.04 -19.80
CA LYS A 314 29.00 -20.31 -21.13
C LYS A 314 27.57 -20.83 -21.09
N LEU A 315 26.83 -20.47 -20.07
CA LEU A 315 25.37 -20.74 -19.96
C LEU A 315 24.58 -19.86 -20.93
N LEU A 316 25.10 -18.68 -21.24
CA LEU A 316 24.61 -17.77 -22.27
C LEU A 316 25.62 -17.76 -23.43
N LYS A 317 25.18 -18.03 -24.68
CA LYS A 317 26.03 -18.10 -25.85
C LYS A 317 26.59 -16.73 -26.23
N ASP A 318 27.79 -16.66 -26.80
CA ASP A 318 28.44 -15.40 -27.17
C ASP A 318 27.66 -14.54 -28.16
N ASN A 319 26.83 -15.17 -29.00
CA ASN A 319 25.97 -14.49 -29.98
C ASN A 319 24.58 -14.11 -29.43
N GLU A 320 24.24 -14.50 -28.21
CA GLU A 320 22.97 -14.09 -27.55
C GLU A 320 23.18 -12.75 -26.82
N PRO A 321 22.18 -11.86 -26.81
CA PRO A 321 22.27 -10.62 -26.04
C PRO A 321 22.34 -10.90 -24.53
N ASN A 322 22.80 -9.94 -23.75
CA ASN A 322 22.71 -10.02 -22.30
C ASN A 322 21.24 -10.08 -21.84
N LEU A 323 21.00 -10.81 -20.76
CA LEU A 323 19.72 -10.83 -20.08
C LEU A 323 19.38 -9.42 -19.59
N SER A 324 18.17 -8.97 -19.86
CA SER A 324 17.71 -7.65 -19.43
C SER A 324 17.40 -7.63 -17.92
N GLY A 325 17.20 -6.44 -17.37
CA GLY A 325 16.81 -6.31 -15.97
C GLY A 325 15.54 -7.07 -15.62
N ASP A 326 14.55 -7.08 -16.53
CA ASP A 326 13.29 -7.80 -16.30
C ASP A 326 13.46 -9.32 -16.36
N ASP A 327 14.36 -9.83 -17.26
CA ASP A 327 14.66 -11.27 -17.34
C ASP A 327 15.21 -11.80 -16.02
N VAL A 328 16.11 -11.03 -15.38
CA VAL A 328 16.77 -11.45 -14.14
C VAL A 328 15.92 -11.26 -12.88
N ARG A 329 14.79 -10.58 -12.98
CA ARG A 329 13.89 -10.37 -11.85
C ARG A 329 12.62 -11.20 -11.89
N GLU A 330 12.36 -11.94 -12.97
CA GLU A 330 11.20 -12.84 -13.04
C GLU A 330 11.26 -13.91 -11.94
N GLY A 331 10.24 -13.98 -11.09
CA GLY A 331 10.15 -14.88 -9.95
C GLY A 331 11.10 -14.53 -8.80
N LEU A 332 11.57 -13.30 -8.71
CA LEU A 332 12.40 -12.84 -7.61
C LEU A 332 11.55 -12.26 -6.48
N THR A 333 11.74 -12.77 -5.26
CA THR A 333 11.31 -12.13 -4.02
C THR A 333 12.54 -11.55 -3.32
N ALA A 334 12.54 -10.25 -3.02
CA ALA A 334 13.66 -9.59 -2.36
C ALA A 334 13.24 -8.46 -1.42
N ILE A 335 13.98 -8.33 -0.32
CA ILE A 335 13.91 -7.22 0.63
C ILE A 335 15.25 -6.50 0.60
N VAL A 336 15.23 -5.20 0.35
CA VAL A 336 16.41 -4.31 0.40
C VAL A 336 16.18 -3.31 1.51
N SER A 337 16.91 -3.42 2.60
CA SER A 337 16.81 -2.53 3.77
C SER A 337 18.10 -1.73 3.92
N VAL A 338 17.99 -0.42 3.99
CA VAL A 338 19.10 0.48 4.26
C VAL A 338 18.83 1.32 5.51
N LYS A 339 19.83 1.46 6.37
CA LYS A 339 19.77 2.31 7.57
C LYS A 339 20.80 3.43 7.41
N LEU A 340 20.34 4.67 7.47
CA LEU A 340 21.10 5.90 7.18
C LEU A 340 21.01 6.87 8.33
N VAL A 341 22.09 7.60 8.60
CA VAL A 341 22.07 8.69 9.60
C VAL A 341 21.21 9.85 9.11
N GLU A 342 21.35 10.23 7.84
CA GLU A 342 20.59 11.32 7.22
C GLU A 342 19.96 10.88 5.89
N PRO A 343 18.78 10.22 5.92
CA PRO A 343 18.08 9.86 4.71
C PRO A 343 17.48 11.09 4.03
N GLN A 344 17.69 11.18 2.72
CA GLN A 344 17.10 12.19 1.85
C GLN A 344 16.02 11.55 1.00
N PHE A 345 14.78 12.01 1.15
CA PHE A 345 13.65 11.51 0.36
C PHE A 345 13.20 12.54 -0.67
N GLU A 346 12.71 12.07 -1.80
CA GLU A 346 11.98 12.91 -2.73
C GLU A 346 10.53 13.08 -2.21
N GLY A 347 10.21 14.29 -1.72
CA GLY A 347 8.87 14.63 -1.22
C GLY A 347 8.57 14.24 0.23
N GLN A 348 7.46 14.77 0.73
CA GLN A 348 6.99 14.62 2.12
C GLN A 348 6.54 13.18 2.44
N THR A 349 6.06 12.44 1.47
CA THR A 349 5.53 11.08 1.61
C THR A 349 6.62 10.02 1.81
N LYS A 350 7.90 10.39 1.66
CA LYS A 350 9.08 9.53 1.85
C LYS A 350 9.08 8.27 0.96
N THR A 351 8.44 8.31 -0.19
CA THR A 351 8.24 7.14 -1.07
C THR A 351 9.47 6.78 -1.89
N LYS A 352 10.46 7.69 -2.03
CA LYS A 352 11.63 7.50 -2.86
C LYS A 352 12.90 8.02 -2.20
N LEU A 353 13.94 7.18 -2.09
CA LEU A 353 15.22 7.54 -1.50
C LEU A 353 16.15 8.22 -2.52
N GLY A 354 16.71 9.39 -2.15
CA GLY A 354 17.54 10.22 -3.01
C GLY A 354 19.06 10.15 -2.78
N ASN A 355 19.54 9.64 -1.64
CA ASN A 355 20.97 9.61 -1.27
C ASN A 355 21.83 8.91 -2.34
N SER A 356 22.58 9.64 -3.14
CA SER A 356 23.32 9.13 -4.31
C SER A 356 24.37 8.06 -3.96
N TYR A 357 25.07 8.20 -2.84
CA TYR A 357 26.13 7.26 -2.42
C TYR A 357 25.60 5.87 -2.05
N VAL A 358 24.30 5.77 -1.71
CA VAL A 358 23.66 4.49 -1.35
C VAL A 358 23.58 3.56 -2.55
N LYS A 359 23.42 4.11 -3.77
CA LYS A 359 23.44 3.30 -5.00
C LYS A 359 24.72 2.47 -5.13
N SER A 360 25.88 3.11 -4.97
CA SER A 360 27.17 2.41 -5.06
C SER A 360 27.39 1.44 -3.89
N LEU A 361 26.91 1.79 -2.70
CA LEU A 361 27.03 0.91 -1.55
C LEU A 361 26.23 -0.39 -1.74
N VAL A 362 24.97 -0.28 -2.13
CA VAL A 362 24.13 -1.46 -2.41
C VAL A 362 24.66 -2.25 -3.59
N ASP A 363 25.09 -1.57 -4.67
CA ASP A 363 25.69 -2.22 -5.85
C ASP A 363 26.92 -3.06 -5.49
N ASN A 364 27.79 -2.57 -4.62
CA ASN A 364 28.97 -3.30 -4.16
C ASN A 364 28.60 -4.49 -3.26
N VAL A 365 27.70 -4.28 -2.28
CA VAL A 365 27.27 -5.34 -1.35
C VAL A 365 26.63 -6.50 -2.10
N VAL A 366 25.67 -6.18 -2.98
CA VAL A 366 24.94 -7.20 -3.77
C VAL A 366 25.86 -7.83 -4.81
N GLY A 367 26.67 -7.03 -5.52
CA GLY A 367 27.58 -7.55 -6.54
C GLY A 367 28.61 -8.53 -5.98
N ASN A 368 29.24 -8.20 -4.86
CA ASN A 368 30.18 -9.10 -4.19
C ASN A 368 29.46 -10.33 -3.63
N GLY A 369 28.35 -10.14 -2.91
CA GLY A 369 27.58 -11.24 -2.31
C GLY A 369 27.09 -12.23 -3.37
N MET A 370 26.50 -11.73 -4.46
CA MET A 370 26.06 -12.57 -5.59
C MET A 370 27.22 -13.30 -6.26
N GLY A 371 28.35 -12.60 -6.46
CA GLY A 371 29.54 -13.21 -7.05
C GLY A 371 30.00 -14.41 -6.24
N PHE A 372 30.14 -14.31 -4.94
CA PHE A 372 30.48 -15.41 -4.06
C PHE A 372 29.42 -16.51 -4.03
N TYR A 373 28.15 -16.14 -3.85
CA TYR A 373 27.07 -17.11 -3.74
C TYR A 373 26.92 -17.99 -4.98
N LEU A 374 26.96 -17.39 -6.19
CA LEU A 374 26.83 -18.15 -7.44
C LEU A 374 28.01 -19.12 -7.67
N GLU A 375 29.25 -18.75 -7.25
CA GLU A 375 30.42 -19.63 -7.33
C GLU A 375 30.34 -20.80 -6.33
N GLU A 376 29.82 -20.55 -5.12
CA GLU A 376 29.68 -21.59 -4.08
C GLU A 376 28.50 -22.53 -4.33
N HIS A 377 27.47 -22.07 -5.08
CA HIS A 377 26.23 -22.82 -5.32
C HIS A 377 25.95 -23.01 -6.83
N PRO A 378 26.80 -23.73 -7.59
CA PRO A 378 26.69 -23.80 -9.06
C PRO A 378 25.37 -24.45 -9.54
N GLN A 379 24.78 -25.35 -8.76
CA GLN A 379 23.46 -25.94 -9.07
C GLN A 379 22.35 -24.91 -9.00
N THR A 380 22.28 -24.16 -7.92
CA THR A 380 21.32 -23.06 -7.74
C THR A 380 21.53 -21.97 -8.80
N ALA A 381 22.77 -21.61 -9.09
CA ALA A 381 23.11 -20.68 -10.15
C ALA A 381 22.59 -21.14 -11.52
N GLY A 382 22.73 -22.42 -11.84
CA GLY A 382 22.15 -23.02 -13.04
C GLY A 382 20.63 -22.85 -13.12
N LEU A 383 19.89 -23.19 -12.06
CA LEU A 383 18.44 -23.05 -12.00
C LEU A 383 17.98 -21.59 -12.18
N ILE A 384 18.66 -20.64 -11.52
CA ILE A 384 18.36 -19.21 -11.65
C ILE A 384 18.57 -18.74 -13.08
N ILE A 385 19.71 -19.07 -13.68
CA ILE A 385 20.05 -18.62 -15.03
C ILE A 385 19.12 -19.26 -16.07
N ASP A 386 18.78 -20.54 -15.94
CA ASP A 386 17.83 -21.21 -16.83
C ASP A 386 16.45 -20.53 -16.78
N LYS A 387 16.00 -20.11 -15.59
CA LYS A 387 14.78 -19.33 -15.45
C LYS A 387 14.90 -17.98 -16.16
N CYS A 388 15.98 -17.23 -15.95
CA CYS A 388 16.23 -15.94 -16.61
C CYS A 388 16.28 -16.07 -18.15
N ILE A 389 16.91 -17.11 -18.69
CA ILE A 389 16.95 -17.40 -20.13
C ILE A 389 15.54 -17.72 -20.65
N THR A 390 14.76 -18.49 -19.89
CA THR A 390 13.38 -18.81 -20.24
C THR A 390 12.51 -17.57 -20.28
N ALA A 391 12.65 -16.67 -19.30
CA ALA A 391 11.98 -15.37 -19.24
C ALA A 391 12.35 -14.49 -20.46
N SER A 392 13.65 -14.42 -20.79
CA SER A 392 14.14 -13.67 -21.95
C SER A 392 13.52 -14.16 -23.27
N ARG A 393 13.50 -15.48 -23.47
CA ARG A 393 12.89 -16.09 -24.67
C ARG A 393 11.39 -15.82 -24.75
N ALA A 394 10.68 -15.88 -23.61
CA ALA A 394 9.26 -15.57 -23.55
C ALA A 394 8.98 -14.11 -23.93
N ARG A 395 9.78 -13.16 -23.40
CA ARG A 395 9.64 -11.74 -23.72
C ARG A 395 9.95 -11.45 -25.19
N GLU A 396 11.00 -12.04 -25.74
CA GLU A 396 11.28 -11.91 -27.17
C GLU A 396 10.13 -12.44 -28.04
N ALA A 397 9.57 -13.59 -27.69
CA ALA A 397 8.41 -14.15 -28.40
C ALA A 397 7.21 -13.19 -28.32
N ALA A 398 6.93 -12.64 -27.14
CA ALA A 398 5.86 -11.65 -26.92
C ALA A 398 6.10 -10.37 -27.76
N ARG A 399 7.34 -9.85 -27.81
CA ARG A 399 7.70 -8.69 -28.63
C ARG A 399 7.49 -8.95 -30.12
N ARG A 400 7.99 -10.10 -30.62
CA ARG A 400 7.81 -10.50 -32.03
C ARG A 400 6.34 -10.62 -32.40
N ALA A 401 5.50 -11.20 -31.53
CA ALA A 401 4.07 -11.30 -31.75
C ALA A 401 3.41 -9.91 -31.85
N ARG A 402 3.78 -8.97 -30.99
CA ARG A 402 3.32 -7.57 -31.05
C ARG A 402 3.75 -6.87 -32.36
N ASP A 403 5.01 -7.00 -32.73
CA ASP A 403 5.56 -6.37 -33.94
C ASP A 403 4.91 -6.90 -35.21
N LEU A 404 4.62 -8.20 -35.26
CA LEU A 404 3.87 -8.82 -36.37
C LEU A 404 2.43 -8.31 -36.45
N THR A 405 1.79 -8.08 -35.31
CA THR A 405 0.45 -7.48 -35.26
C THR A 405 0.47 -6.03 -35.72
N ARG A 406 1.46 -5.21 -35.29
CA ARG A 406 1.67 -3.84 -35.76
C ARG A 406 1.96 -3.76 -37.26
N LYS A 407 2.78 -4.65 -37.81
CA LYS A 407 3.11 -4.67 -39.24
C LYS A 407 1.94 -5.12 -40.14
N LYS A 408 1.04 -5.98 -39.64
CA LYS A 408 -0.18 -6.40 -40.39
C LYS A 408 -1.24 -5.30 -40.50
N THR A 409 -1.24 -4.35 -39.59
CA THR A 409 -2.12 -3.15 -39.59
C THR A 409 -1.44 -1.94 -40.22
N GLY A 410 -0.70 -2.12 -41.31
CA GLY A 410 0.01 -1.05 -42.01
C GLY A 410 -0.80 0.25 -42.07
N LEU A 411 -0.16 1.36 -41.60
CA LEU A 411 -0.63 2.73 -41.44
C LEU A 411 -1.07 3.09 -39.99
N GLU A 412 -0.42 4.08 -39.48
CA GLU A 412 -0.46 4.95 -38.32
C GLU A 412 -1.72 5.08 -37.42
N ASN A 413 -2.73 4.26 -37.55
CA ASN A 413 -3.87 4.22 -36.64
C ASN A 413 -3.85 2.89 -35.88
N ILE A 414 -3.59 2.93 -34.58
CA ILE A 414 -3.88 1.82 -33.66
C ILE A 414 -5.39 1.55 -33.79
N SER A 415 -5.76 0.49 -34.52
CA SER A 415 -7.16 0.09 -34.64
C SER A 415 -7.66 -0.28 -33.26
N LEU A 416 -8.55 0.52 -32.71
CA LEU A 416 -9.22 0.23 -31.44
C LEU A 416 -9.94 -1.12 -31.51
N PRO A 417 -10.11 -1.82 -30.39
CA PRO A 417 -10.83 -3.09 -30.36
C PRO A 417 -12.23 -2.92 -30.96
N GLY A 418 -12.61 -3.77 -31.92
CA GLY A 418 -13.91 -3.66 -32.60
C GLY A 418 -15.13 -3.76 -31.68
N LYS A 419 -14.95 -4.28 -30.45
CA LYS A 419 -15.98 -4.34 -29.42
C LYS A 419 -16.04 -3.09 -28.51
N LEU A 420 -15.04 -2.20 -28.56
CA LEU A 420 -15.04 -0.94 -27.82
C LEU A 420 -16.08 0.01 -28.40
N ALA A 421 -17.00 0.46 -27.57
CA ALA A 421 -17.82 1.64 -27.86
C ALA A 421 -17.14 2.86 -27.25
N ASP A 422 -16.35 3.54 -28.05
CA ASP A 422 -15.56 4.70 -27.59
C ASP A 422 -16.44 5.93 -27.32
N CYS A 423 -15.91 6.91 -26.57
CA CYS A 423 -16.54 8.20 -26.36
C CYS A 423 -16.07 9.22 -27.43
N ASN A 424 -16.81 10.33 -27.52
CA ASN A 424 -16.55 11.38 -28.52
C ASN A 424 -15.45 12.35 -28.08
N SER A 425 -15.31 12.58 -26.76
CA SER A 425 -14.31 13.51 -26.22
C SER A 425 -12.89 12.96 -26.37
N ASN A 426 -11.96 13.85 -26.69
CA ASN A 426 -10.52 13.57 -26.75
C ASN A 426 -9.77 14.12 -25.52
N GLU A 427 -10.48 14.59 -24.50
CA GLU A 427 -9.90 15.07 -23.25
C GLU A 427 -9.89 13.93 -22.21
N PRO A 428 -8.75 13.24 -21.97
CA PRO A 428 -8.70 12.05 -21.11
C PRO A 428 -9.21 12.29 -19.69
N GLU A 429 -9.01 13.51 -19.18
CA GLU A 429 -9.42 13.92 -17.83
C GLU A 429 -10.94 13.90 -17.63
N LYS A 430 -11.70 14.10 -18.71
CA LYS A 430 -13.16 14.03 -18.70
C LYS A 430 -13.69 12.64 -19.05
N CYS A 431 -12.85 11.80 -19.68
CA CYS A 431 -13.27 10.51 -20.21
C CYS A 431 -13.18 9.41 -19.16
N GLU A 432 -14.14 8.50 -19.23
CA GLU A 432 -14.18 7.30 -18.42
C GLU A 432 -14.53 6.08 -19.26
N ILE A 433 -13.96 4.91 -18.91
CA ILE A 433 -14.24 3.63 -19.57
C ILE A 433 -14.81 2.64 -18.55
N PHE A 434 -15.92 1.99 -18.92
CA PHE A 434 -16.51 0.92 -18.14
C PHE A 434 -16.09 -0.44 -18.74
N LEU A 435 -15.46 -1.26 -17.91
CA LEU A 435 -15.17 -2.67 -18.21
C LEU A 435 -16.37 -3.48 -17.74
N VAL A 436 -17.18 -3.95 -18.69
CA VAL A 436 -18.49 -4.52 -18.40
C VAL A 436 -18.48 -6.03 -18.60
N GLU A 437 -19.02 -6.78 -17.64
CA GLU A 437 -19.14 -8.21 -17.74
C GLU A 437 -20.20 -8.62 -18.75
N GLY A 438 -19.76 -9.35 -19.77
CA GLY A 438 -20.62 -9.95 -20.78
C GLY A 438 -21.14 -9.01 -21.86
N ASP A 439 -21.56 -9.59 -22.97
CA ASP A 439 -22.10 -8.84 -24.12
C ASP A 439 -23.52 -8.29 -23.83
N SER A 440 -24.31 -8.94 -22.96
CA SER A 440 -25.68 -8.52 -22.62
C SER A 440 -25.67 -7.21 -21.83
N ALA A 441 -24.97 -7.19 -20.69
CA ALA A 441 -24.83 -5.98 -19.88
C ALA A 441 -24.06 -4.89 -20.64
N GLY A 442 -23.04 -5.28 -21.46
CA GLY A 442 -22.35 -4.38 -22.38
C GLY A 442 -23.29 -3.72 -23.39
N GLY A 443 -24.32 -4.42 -23.87
CA GLY A 443 -25.35 -3.88 -24.73
C GLY A 443 -26.23 -2.82 -24.05
N SER A 444 -26.72 -3.11 -22.84
CA SER A 444 -27.48 -2.16 -22.03
C SER A 444 -26.66 -0.92 -21.66
N ALA A 445 -25.40 -1.11 -21.24
CA ALA A 445 -24.48 -0.02 -20.91
C ALA A 445 -24.20 0.87 -22.13
N LYS A 446 -24.03 0.27 -23.31
CA LYS A 446 -23.79 0.99 -24.57
C LYS A 446 -24.96 1.89 -24.96
N MET A 447 -26.21 1.44 -24.70
CA MET A 447 -27.42 2.22 -24.97
C MET A 447 -27.67 3.28 -23.91
N GLY A 448 -27.37 2.98 -22.63
CA GLY A 448 -27.62 3.89 -21.50
C GLY A 448 -26.56 4.96 -21.28
N ARG A 449 -25.33 4.76 -21.79
CA ARG A 449 -24.19 5.66 -21.54
C ARG A 449 -24.38 7.08 -22.09
N ASN A 450 -23.65 8.03 -21.53
CA ASN A 450 -23.40 9.30 -22.20
C ASN A 450 -22.23 9.14 -23.20
N PRO A 451 -22.48 9.14 -24.53
CA PRO A 451 -21.44 8.90 -25.52
C PRO A 451 -20.41 10.03 -25.61
N GLU A 452 -20.65 11.19 -24.99
CA GLU A 452 -19.71 12.30 -25.01
C GLU A 452 -18.41 11.96 -24.28
N PHE A 453 -18.52 11.35 -23.09
CA PHE A 453 -17.35 11.09 -22.24
C PHE A 453 -17.25 9.65 -21.69
N GLN A 454 -18.25 8.79 -21.94
CA GLN A 454 -18.26 7.40 -21.45
C GLN A 454 -17.99 6.41 -22.59
N ALA A 455 -16.99 5.56 -22.40
CA ALA A 455 -16.66 4.43 -23.27
C ALA A 455 -17.07 3.10 -22.60
N ILE A 456 -17.45 2.11 -23.39
CA ILE A 456 -17.82 0.77 -22.91
C ILE A 456 -16.96 -0.28 -23.60
N LEU A 457 -16.30 -1.11 -22.79
CA LEU A 457 -15.57 -2.29 -23.25
C LEU A 457 -16.16 -3.56 -22.63
N PRO A 458 -16.99 -4.31 -23.37
CA PRO A 458 -17.50 -5.60 -22.90
C PRO A 458 -16.38 -6.63 -22.80
N LEU A 459 -16.35 -7.39 -21.70
CA LEU A 459 -15.43 -8.49 -21.48
C LEU A 459 -16.18 -9.82 -21.61
N ARG A 460 -15.65 -10.76 -22.39
CA ARG A 460 -16.30 -12.06 -22.62
C ARG A 460 -15.92 -13.07 -21.55
N GLY A 461 -16.73 -13.14 -20.50
CA GLY A 461 -16.56 -14.08 -19.41
C GLY A 461 -15.33 -13.78 -18.53
N LYS A 462 -14.86 -14.79 -17.81
CA LYS A 462 -13.71 -14.69 -16.92
C LYS A 462 -12.43 -14.42 -17.71
N ILE A 463 -11.77 -13.30 -17.43
CA ILE A 463 -10.49 -12.98 -18.05
C ILE A 463 -9.39 -13.91 -17.54
N LEU A 464 -8.27 -13.95 -18.27
CA LEU A 464 -7.12 -14.75 -17.90
C LEU A 464 -6.55 -14.33 -16.53
N ASN A 465 -6.28 -15.30 -15.66
CA ASN A 465 -5.56 -15.04 -14.42
C ASN A 465 -4.08 -14.79 -14.71
N VAL A 466 -3.66 -13.53 -14.64
CA VAL A 466 -2.29 -13.12 -14.97
C VAL A 466 -1.29 -13.48 -13.87
N GLU A 467 -1.74 -13.77 -12.65
CA GLU A 467 -0.85 -14.16 -11.54
C GLU A 467 -0.04 -15.42 -11.89
N LYS A 468 -0.64 -16.36 -12.55
CA LYS A 468 -0.05 -17.64 -12.94
C LYS A 468 0.14 -17.82 -14.45
N THR A 469 0.23 -16.72 -15.18
CA THR A 469 0.35 -16.77 -16.63
C THR A 469 1.55 -15.98 -17.11
N ARG A 470 2.38 -16.66 -17.91
CA ARG A 470 3.56 -16.06 -18.53
C ARG A 470 3.16 -14.95 -19.51
N LEU A 471 3.99 -13.91 -19.62
CA LEU A 471 3.75 -12.69 -20.39
C LEU A 471 3.36 -12.94 -21.85
N ASP A 472 4.00 -13.90 -22.54
CA ASP A 472 3.69 -14.24 -23.93
C ASP A 472 2.26 -14.78 -24.11
N LYS A 473 1.81 -15.64 -23.20
CA LYS A 473 0.44 -16.17 -23.18
C LYS A 473 -0.57 -15.09 -22.79
N MET A 474 -0.23 -14.25 -21.84
CA MET A 474 -1.06 -13.11 -21.42
C MET A 474 -1.32 -12.18 -22.62
N LEU A 475 -0.29 -11.80 -23.35
CA LEU A 475 -0.41 -10.92 -24.53
C LEU A 475 -1.06 -11.60 -25.75
N ALA A 476 -1.12 -12.93 -25.77
CA ALA A 476 -1.92 -13.66 -26.77
C ALA A 476 -3.43 -13.62 -26.46
N ASN A 477 -3.84 -13.34 -25.22
CA ASN A 477 -5.25 -13.28 -24.82
C ASN A 477 -5.93 -12.02 -25.40
N ASN A 478 -7.09 -12.22 -26.04
CA ASN A 478 -7.81 -11.16 -26.75
C ASN A 478 -8.38 -10.09 -25.78
N GLU A 479 -8.87 -10.51 -24.60
CA GLU A 479 -9.47 -9.59 -23.62
C GLU A 479 -8.39 -8.66 -23.03
N ILE A 480 -7.25 -9.23 -22.62
CA ILE A 480 -6.11 -8.48 -22.12
C ILE A 480 -5.59 -7.50 -23.18
N ARG A 481 -5.40 -7.95 -24.42
CA ARG A 481 -4.97 -7.06 -25.51
C ARG A 481 -5.95 -5.93 -25.77
N SER A 482 -7.25 -6.22 -25.70
CA SER A 482 -8.28 -5.19 -25.89
C SER A 482 -8.20 -4.12 -24.82
N MET A 483 -7.98 -4.49 -23.57
CA MET A 483 -7.79 -3.54 -22.46
C MET A 483 -6.52 -2.69 -22.65
N ILE A 484 -5.37 -3.32 -22.92
CA ILE A 484 -4.11 -2.61 -23.15
C ILE A 484 -4.25 -1.59 -24.29
N THR A 485 -4.88 -2.02 -25.40
CA THR A 485 -5.09 -1.15 -26.57
C THR A 485 -6.08 -0.02 -26.26
N ALA A 486 -7.16 -0.30 -25.53
CA ALA A 486 -8.15 0.71 -25.16
C ALA A 486 -7.57 1.80 -24.25
N PHE A 487 -6.76 1.42 -23.27
CA PHE A 487 -6.14 2.40 -22.33
C PHE A 487 -5.03 3.22 -22.98
N GLY A 488 -4.25 2.61 -23.88
CA GLY A 488 -3.18 3.30 -24.63
C GLY A 488 -1.84 3.40 -23.90
N THR A 489 -1.77 3.10 -22.61
CA THR A 489 -0.59 3.32 -21.75
C THR A 489 0.56 2.33 -21.96
N GLY A 490 0.33 1.17 -22.58
CA GLY A 490 1.26 0.04 -22.48
C GLY A 490 1.18 -0.67 -21.13
N ILE A 491 2.14 -1.54 -20.84
CA ILE A 491 2.24 -2.30 -19.56
C ILE A 491 3.69 -2.39 -19.10
N ASP A 492 3.91 -2.68 -17.82
CA ASP A 492 5.23 -2.93 -17.21
C ASP A 492 6.23 -1.80 -17.52
N THR A 493 7.40 -2.13 -18.09
CA THR A 493 8.44 -1.15 -18.45
C THR A 493 8.08 -0.24 -19.63
N GLU A 494 7.07 -0.61 -20.42
CA GLU A 494 6.56 0.23 -21.53
C GLU A 494 5.38 1.13 -21.07
N PHE A 495 5.00 1.08 -19.80
CA PHE A 495 3.90 1.87 -19.27
C PHE A 495 4.21 3.36 -19.34
N ASP A 496 3.32 4.12 -19.96
CA ASP A 496 3.42 5.56 -20.13
C ASP A 496 2.04 6.19 -19.85
N GLU A 497 1.89 6.75 -18.66
CA GLU A 497 0.65 7.35 -18.19
C GLU A 497 0.20 8.55 -19.03
N SER A 498 1.14 9.27 -19.65
CA SER A 498 0.81 10.41 -20.51
C SER A 498 -0.04 10.04 -21.73
N LYS A 499 -0.09 8.74 -22.05
CA LYS A 499 -0.91 8.17 -23.14
C LYS A 499 -2.26 7.63 -22.68
N LEU A 500 -2.58 7.78 -21.39
CA LEU A 500 -3.85 7.30 -20.84
C LEU A 500 -5.03 8.02 -21.51
N ARG A 501 -5.94 7.23 -22.06
CA ARG A 501 -7.11 7.76 -22.80
C ARG A 501 -8.31 8.07 -21.92
N TYR A 502 -8.40 7.45 -20.73
CA TYR A 502 -9.52 7.57 -19.81
C TYR A 502 -9.00 7.71 -18.39
N HIS A 503 -9.24 8.87 -17.75
CA HIS A 503 -8.78 9.09 -16.38
C HIS A 503 -9.58 8.31 -15.32
N LYS A 504 -10.72 7.71 -15.70
CA LYS A 504 -11.43 6.76 -14.85
C LYS A 504 -11.64 5.45 -15.59
N ILE A 505 -11.13 4.38 -15.02
CA ILE A 505 -11.32 3.00 -15.47
C ILE A 505 -12.21 2.31 -14.45
N VAL A 506 -13.44 2.00 -14.83
CA VAL A 506 -14.48 1.52 -13.92
C VAL A 506 -14.73 0.04 -14.15
N CYS A 507 -14.44 -0.80 -13.17
CA CYS A 507 -14.80 -2.22 -13.17
C CYS A 507 -16.31 -2.32 -12.83
N MET A 508 -17.12 -2.70 -13.82
CA MET A 508 -18.57 -2.84 -13.68
C MET A 508 -18.94 -4.31 -13.91
N THR A 509 -18.96 -5.07 -12.84
CA THR A 509 -19.24 -6.51 -12.80
C THR A 509 -20.55 -6.78 -12.08
N ASP A 510 -21.14 -7.94 -12.32
CA ASP A 510 -22.34 -8.39 -11.62
C ASP A 510 -22.14 -8.46 -10.11
N ALA A 511 -23.21 -8.36 -9.34
CA ALA A 511 -23.16 -8.39 -7.88
C ALA A 511 -23.06 -9.81 -7.29
N ASP A 512 -22.90 -10.82 -8.14
CA ASP A 512 -22.78 -12.22 -7.76
C ASP A 512 -21.32 -12.67 -7.54
N VAL A 513 -21.12 -13.95 -7.22
CA VAL A 513 -19.81 -14.56 -6.97
C VAL A 513 -18.91 -14.58 -8.22
N ASP A 514 -19.49 -14.70 -9.40
CA ASP A 514 -18.75 -14.70 -10.66
C ASP A 514 -18.27 -13.29 -11.02
N GLY A 515 -19.11 -12.27 -10.83
CA GLY A 515 -18.73 -10.87 -10.98
C GLY A 515 -17.67 -10.44 -9.98
N ALA A 516 -17.74 -10.91 -8.72
CA ALA A 516 -16.68 -10.70 -7.73
C ALA A 516 -15.36 -11.34 -8.18
N HIS A 517 -15.40 -12.54 -8.79
CA HIS A 517 -14.22 -13.20 -9.34
C HIS A 517 -13.64 -12.45 -10.54
N ILE A 518 -14.47 -11.94 -11.45
CA ILE A 518 -13.99 -11.13 -12.59
C ILE A 518 -13.34 -9.84 -12.09
N ARG A 519 -13.93 -9.19 -11.09
CA ARG A 519 -13.35 -7.99 -10.47
C ARG A 519 -11.96 -8.25 -9.89
N ILE A 520 -11.78 -9.35 -9.14
CA ILE A 520 -10.46 -9.67 -8.60
C ILE A 520 -9.44 -10.04 -9.70
N LEU A 521 -9.84 -10.67 -10.78
CA LEU A 521 -8.97 -10.92 -11.94
C LEU A 521 -8.53 -9.61 -12.60
N LEU A 522 -9.43 -8.63 -12.75
CA LEU A 522 -9.12 -7.29 -13.25
C LEU A 522 -8.15 -6.57 -12.32
N LEU A 523 -8.41 -6.57 -11.00
CA LEU A 523 -7.53 -5.95 -10.01
C LEU A 523 -6.14 -6.61 -9.99
N THR A 524 -6.06 -7.94 -10.18
CA THR A 524 -4.78 -8.66 -10.32
C THR A 524 -4.01 -8.15 -11.54
N PHE A 525 -4.70 -7.98 -12.69
CA PHE A 525 -4.07 -7.44 -13.90
C PHE A 525 -3.56 -6.01 -13.70
N PHE A 526 -4.35 -5.11 -13.12
CA PHE A 526 -3.91 -3.74 -12.84
C PHE A 526 -2.75 -3.72 -11.84
N TYR A 527 -2.83 -4.50 -10.77
CA TYR A 527 -1.79 -4.53 -9.76
C TYR A 527 -0.45 -5.05 -10.30
N ARG A 528 -0.47 -6.10 -11.13
CA ARG A 528 0.76 -6.73 -11.65
C ARG A 528 1.38 -5.97 -12.82
N HIS A 529 0.57 -5.40 -13.72
CA HIS A 529 1.06 -4.89 -15.00
C HIS A 529 0.78 -3.39 -15.25
N MET A 530 -0.08 -2.77 -14.46
CA MET A 530 -0.45 -1.34 -14.59
C MET A 530 -0.61 -0.66 -13.22
N ARG A 531 0.26 -1.01 -12.29
CA ARG A 531 0.20 -0.55 -10.90
C ARG A 531 0.10 0.98 -10.74
N PRO A 532 0.78 1.83 -11.55
CA PRO A 532 0.62 3.28 -11.46
C PRO A 532 -0.83 3.76 -11.61
N LEU A 533 -1.68 3.04 -12.39
CA LEU A 533 -3.10 3.39 -12.49
C LEU A 533 -3.86 3.28 -11.17
N ILE A 534 -3.47 2.35 -10.28
CA ILE A 534 -4.04 2.24 -8.94
C ILE A 534 -3.48 3.35 -8.04
N GLU A 535 -2.17 3.54 -8.06
CA GLU A 535 -1.46 4.51 -7.20
C GLU A 535 -1.90 5.94 -7.48
N HIS A 536 -2.10 6.30 -8.75
CA HIS A 536 -2.59 7.63 -9.15
C HIS A 536 -4.13 7.74 -9.14
N GLY A 537 -4.83 6.62 -8.85
CA GLY A 537 -6.25 6.60 -8.56
C GLY A 537 -7.16 6.66 -9.77
N HIS A 538 -6.77 6.02 -10.84
CA HIS A 538 -7.56 5.88 -12.05
C HIS A 538 -8.52 4.69 -12.03
N ILE A 539 -8.35 3.74 -11.09
CA ILE A 539 -9.15 2.51 -11.01
C ILE A 539 -10.32 2.66 -10.03
N TYR A 540 -11.50 2.31 -10.49
CA TYR A 540 -12.76 2.36 -9.74
C TYR A 540 -13.51 1.03 -9.85
N ALA A 541 -14.33 0.74 -8.83
CA ALA A 541 -15.32 -0.32 -8.84
C ALA A 541 -16.72 0.31 -8.76
N ALA A 542 -17.57 0.02 -9.74
CA ALA A 542 -18.97 0.43 -9.69
C ALA A 542 -19.74 -0.43 -8.68
N GLN A 543 -20.70 0.18 -8.02
CA GLN A 543 -21.63 -0.51 -7.14
C GLN A 543 -23.05 -0.38 -7.70
N PRO A 544 -23.53 -1.36 -8.46
CA PRO A 544 -24.92 -1.41 -8.85
C PRO A 544 -25.82 -1.73 -7.66
N PRO A 545 -27.12 -1.34 -7.67
CA PRO A 545 -28.05 -1.70 -6.61
C PRO A 545 -28.35 -3.21 -6.64
N LEU A 546 -28.53 -3.79 -5.45
CA LEU A 546 -28.96 -5.17 -5.28
C LEU A 546 -30.49 -5.31 -5.39
N TYR A 547 -31.23 -4.29 -4.99
CA TYR A 547 -32.69 -4.36 -4.93
C TYR A 547 -33.35 -3.19 -5.63
N ARG A 548 -34.45 -3.50 -6.35
CA ARG A 548 -35.43 -2.53 -6.84
C ARG A 548 -36.72 -2.72 -6.08
N ILE A 549 -37.19 -1.66 -5.43
CA ILE A 549 -38.42 -1.64 -4.65
C ILE A 549 -39.42 -0.79 -5.41
N THR A 550 -40.60 -1.34 -5.69
CA THR A 550 -41.66 -0.64 -6.45
C THR A 550 -42.92 -0.58 -5.60
N ARG A 551 -43.47 0.62 -5.42
CA ARG A 551 -44.76 0.83 -4.77
C ARG A 551 -45.59 1.84 -5.55
N GLY A 552 -46.61 1.36 -6.23
CA GLY A 552 -47.39 2.18 -7.15
C GLY A 552 -46.53 2.68 -8.32
N LYS A 553 -46.36 4.01 -8.42
CA LYS A 553 -45.50 4.63 -9.45
C LYS A 553 -44.08 4.95 -8.96
N ASN A 554 -43.82 4.78 -7.68
CA ASN A 554 -42.55 5.13 -7.08
C ASN A 554 -41.59 3.94 -7.10
N ILE A 555 -40.33 4.20 -7.41
CA ILE A 555 -39.24 3.22 -7.48
C ILE A 555 -38.15 3.72 -6.53
N TRP A 556 -37.61 2.81 -5.74
CA TRP A 556 -36.41 3.01 -4.92
C TRP A 556 -35.40 1.91 -5.22
N TYR A 557 -34.14 2.22 -5.00
CA TYR A 557 -33.02 1.27 -5.14
C TYR A 557 -32.33 1.12 -3.81
N ALA A 558 -31.95 -0.11 -3.44
CA ALA A 558 -31.14 -0.41 -2.27
C ALA A 558 -29.89 -1.19 -2.69
N TYR A 559 -28.77 -0.80 -2.09
CA TYR A 559 -27.45 -1.35 -2.42
C TYR A 559 -27.01 -2.44 -1.44
N ASP A 560 -27.67 -2.56 -0.31
CA ASP A 560 -27.49 -3.58 0.71
C ASP A 560 -28.80 -3.88 1.47
N ASP A 561 -28.78 -4.89 2.35
CA ASP A 561 -29.95 -5.31 3.13
C ASP A 561 -30.36 -4.29 4.20
N GLU A 562 -29.39 -3.53 4.74
CA GLU A 562 -29.65 -2.50 5.73
C GLU A 562 -30.43 -1.35 5.10
N GLN A 563 -30.00 -0.90 3.92
CA GLN A 563 -30.68 0.15 3.17
C GLN A 563 -32.07 -0.31 2.71
N LEU A 564 -32.20 -1.58 2.28
CA LEU A 564 -33.50 -2.18 1.99
C LEU A 564 -34.42 -2.09 3.21
N GLY A 565 -33.92 -2.48 4.40
CA GLY A 565 -34.66 -2.39 5.65
C GLY A 565 -35.08 -0.96 6.01
N ARG A 566 -34.20 0.01 5.83
CA ARG A 566 -34.51 1.45 6.04
C ARG A 566 -35.59 1.93 5.11
N ILE A 567 -35.49 1.68 3.81
CA ILE A 567 -36.49 2.07 2.81
C ILE A 567 -37.86 1.44 3.12
N LEU A 568 -37.90 0.13 3.45
CA LEU A 568 -39.17 -0.55 3.79
C LEU A 568 -39.83 0.01 5.06
N ASN A 569 -39.05 0.48 6.02
CA ASN A 569 -39.57 1.12 7.22
C ASN A 569 -40.16 2.53 6.91
N GLU A 570 -39.52 3.29 6.02
CA GLU A 570 -39.96 4.61 5.61
C GLU A 570 -41.24 4.57 4.76
N ILE A 571 -41.29 3.71 3.74
CA ILE A 571 -42.42 3.64 2.82
C ILE A 571 -43.62 2.86 3.41
N GLY A 572 -43.39 2.06 4.46
CA GLY A 572 -44.39 1.17 5.04
C GLY A 572 -44.59 -0.11 4.24
N ARG A 573 -45.18 -1.12 4.88
CA ARG A 573 -45.37 -2.46 4.30
C ARG A 573 -46.79 -2.71 3.75
N ASP A 574 -47.68 -1.75 3.88
CA ASP A 574 -49.05 -1.85 3.37
C ASP A 574 -49.39 -0.64 2.48
N PRO A 575 -49.77 -0.84 1.19
CA PRO A 575 -49.76 -2.11 0.47
C PRO A 575 -48.34 -2.64 0.28
N LYS A 576 -48.17 -3.97 0.25
CA LYS A 576 -46.89 -4.66 0.16
C LYS A 576 -46.10 -4.19 -1.09
N PRO A 577 -44.90 -3.62 -0.95
CA PRO A 577 -44.11 -3.22 -2.09
C PRO A 577 -43.61 -4.47 -2.86
N LEU A 578 -43.45 -4.33 -4.16
CA LEU A 578 -42.79 -5.35 -4.99
C LEU A 578 -41.27 -5.15 -4.86
N ILE A 579 -40.56 -6.17 -4.41
CA ILE A 579 -39.11 -6.17 -4.26
C ILE A 579 -38.53 -7.13 -5.31
N ASN A 580 -37.71 -6.60 -6.21
CA ASN A 580 -36.96 -7.39 -7.19
C ASN A 580 -35.48 -7.34 -6.77
N ARG A 581 -34.84 -8.52 -6.60
CA ARG A 581 -33.40 -8.64 -6.41
C ARG A 581 -32.76 -8.83 -7.79
N TYR A 582 -31.81 -7.97 -8.14
CA TYR A 582 -31.00 -8.12 -9.34
C TYR A 582 -29.93 -9.18 -9.10
N LYS A 583 -29.81 -10.11 -10.04
CA LYS A 583 -28.73 -11.12 -10.05
C LYS A 583 -27.54 -10.67 -10.88
N GLY A 584 -27.76 -9.81 -11.87
CA GLY A 584 -26.72 -9.27 -12.72
C GLY A 584 -27.15 -8.01 -13.47
N LEU A 585 -26.18 -7.27 -13.99
CA LEU A 585 -26.36 -6.03 -14.76
C LEU A 585 -27.17 -6.23 -16.04
N GLY A 586 -27.14 -7.45 -16.60
CA GLY A 586 -27.92 -7.81 -17.78
C GLY A 586 -29.44 -7.84 -17.57
N GLU A 587 -29.92 -7.82 -16.32
CA GLU A 587 -31.32 -7.70 -15.95
C GLU A 587 -31.83 -6.25 -15.93
N MET A 588 -30.89 -5.27 -15.95
CA MET A 588 -31.21 -3.87 -15.99
C MET A 588 -31.40 -3.39 -17.43
N ASN A 589 -32.48 -2.61 -17.65
CA ASN A 589 -32.60 -1.88 -18.90
C ASN A 589 -31.63 -0.68 -18.95
N PRO A 590 -31.39 -0.08 -20.13
CA PRO A 590 -30.43 1.02 -20.27
C PRO A 590 -30.69 2.21 -19.34
N ASP A 591 -31.95 2.60 -19.15
CA ASP A 591 -32.31 3.75 -18.29
C ASP A 591 -32.02 3.46 -16.82
N GLN A 592 -32.33 2.25 -16.36
CA GLN A 592 -32.04 1.81 -14.98
C GLN A 592 -30.54 1.78 -14.72
N LEU A 593 -29.75 1.26 -15.66
CA LEU A 593 -28.30 1.17 -15.55
C LEU A 593 -27.66 2.58 -15.53
N TRP A 594 -28.21 3.50 -16.33
CA TRP A 594 -27.83 4.90 -16.30
C TRP A 594 -28.11 5.51 -14.94
N GLU A 595 -29.36 5.53 -14.51
CA GLU A 595 -29.82 6.22 -13.29
C GLU A 595 -29.13 5.75 -12.03
N THR A 596 -28.72 4.47 -11.94
CA THR A 596 -28.21 3.87 -10.71
C THR A 596 -26.69 3.71 -10.68
N THR A 597 -26.06 3.53 -11.85
CA THR A 597 -24.67 3.03 -11.91
C THR A 597 -23.75 3.89 -12.79
N MET A 598 -24.29 4.57 -13.82
CA MET A 598 -23.47 5.29 -14.79
C MET A 598 -23.59 6.81 -14.71
N ASP A 599 -24.71 7.34 -14.22
CA ASP A 599 -24.90 8.78 -14.07
C ASP A 599 -23.92 9.36 -13.02
N PRO A 600 -23.04 10.30 -13.40
CA PRO A 600 -22.06 10.89 -12.50
C PRO A 600 -22.64 11.50 -11.22
N ASP A 601 -23.88 12.00 -11.29
CA ASP A 601 -24.53 12.71 -10.19
C ASP A 601 -25.17 11.76 -9.16
N ASN A 602 -25.54 10.54 -9.57
CA ASN A 602 -26.34 9.62 -8.75
C ASN A 602 -25.62 8.28 -8.44
N ARG A 603 -24.60 7.91 -9.19
CA ARG A 603 -23.91 6.62 -9.08
C ARG A 603 -23.07 6.49 -7.82
N MET A 604 -22.95 5.26 -7.33
CA MET A 604 -21.99 4.89 -6.30
C MET A 604 -20.78 4.17 -6.93
N MET A 605 -19.57 4.67 -6.65
CA MET A 605 -18.33 4.05 -7.07
C MET A 605 -17.30 4.12 -5.94
N TYR A 606 -16.52 3.05 -5.80
CA TYR A 606 -15.36 3.03 -4.91
C TYR A 606 -14.09 3.23 -5.72
N ARG A 607 -13.27 4.20 -5.33
CA ARG A 607 -11.91 4.32 -5.84
C ARG A 607 -11.05 3.23 -5.22
N VAL A 608 -10.33 2.48 -6.04
CA VAL A 608 -9.39 1.46 -5.56
C VAL A 608 -8.11 2.15 -5.10
N HIS A 609 -7.71 1.86 -3.88
CA HIS A 609 -6.48 2.39 -3.29
C HIS A 609 -5.53 1.25 -2.95
N LEU A 610 -4.24 1.50 -3.12
CA LEU A 610 -3.18 0.63 -2.67
C LEU A 610 -2.61 1.20 -1.36
N GLU A 611 -3.09 0.71 -0.22
CA GLU A 611 -2.62 1.17 1.10
C GLU A 611 -1.31 0.49 1.51
N ASP A 612 -1.19 -0.81 1.21
CA ASP A 612 -0.07 -1.65 1.57
C ASP A 612 0.24 -2.61 0.41
N ALA A 613 1.35 -2.34 -0.28
CA ALA A 613 1.77 -3.12 -1.44
C ALA A 613 2.20 -4.54 -1.06
N ILE A 614 2.76 -4.74 0.12
CA ILE A 614 3.22 -6.04 0.60
C ILE A 614 2.03 -6.92 0.91
N ARG A 615 1.05 -6.38 1.64
CA ARG A 615 -0.19 -7.10 1.94
C ARG A 615 -0.98 -7.42 0.68
N ALA A 616 -1.03 -6.50 -0.30
CA ALA A 616 -1.65 -6.76 -1.59
C ALA A 616 -0.95 -7.90 -2.33
N ASP A 617 0.38 -7.92 -2.36
CA ASP A 617 1.17 -9.02 -2.96
C ASP A 617 0.85 -10.37 -2.29
N GLU A 618 0.82 -10.42 -0.94
CA GLU A 618 0.44 -11.62 -0.20
C GLU A 618 -0.97 -12.11 -0.56
N ILE A 619 -1.95 -11.20 -0.63
CA ILE A 619 -3.34 -11.53 -0.95
C ILE A 619 -3.46 -12.05 -2.38
N PHE A 620 -2.88 -11.35 -3.36
CA PHE A 620 -2.93 -11.80 -4.76
C PHE A 620 -2.20 -13.14 -4.95
N SER A 621 -1.01 -13.33 -4.38
CA SER A 621 -0.28 -14.60 -4.45
C SER A 621 -1.04 -15.74 -3.75
N THR A 622 -1.70 -15.48 -2.63
CA THR A 622 -2.49 -16.49 -1.90
C THR A 622 -3.77 -16.87 -2.64
N LEU A 623 -4.54 -15.87 -3.09
CA LEU A 623 -5.87 -16.13 -3.67
C LEU A 623 -5.79 -16.51 -5.15
N MET A 624 -4.86 -15.95 -5.90
CA MET A 624 -4.78 -16.08 -7.36
C MET A 624 -3.60 -16.93 -7.82
N GLY A 625 -2.65 -17.28 -6.93
CA GLY A 625 -1.47 -18.11 -7.20
C GLY A 625 -1.83 -19.60 -7.43
N ASP A 626 -0.81 -20.42 -7.73
CA ASP A 626 -0.98 -21.82 -8.08
C ASP A 626 -1.24 -22.72 -6.87
N LYS A 627 -0.66 -22.42 -5.68
CA LYS A 627 -0.85 -23.26 -4.49
C LYS A 627 -2.27 -23.22 -3.95
N VAL A 628 -2.82 -24.40 -3.64
CA VAL A 628 -4.18 -24.57 -3.12
C VAL A 628 -4.24 -24.42 -1.60
N GLU A 629 -3.26 -24.96 -0.89
CA GLU A 629 -3.24 -25.00 0.59
C GLU A 629 -3.30 -23.60 1.22
N PRO A 630 -2.48 -22.59 0.82
CA PRO A 630 -2.57 -21.26 1.41
C PRO A 630 -3.94 -20.61 1.21
N ARG A 631 -4.57 -20.86 0.05
CA ARG A 631 -5.93 -20.38 -0.26
C ARG A 631 -6.97 -21.05 0.63
N LYS A 632 -6.85 -22.36 0.84
CA LYS A 632 -7.73 -23.12 1.74
C LYS A 632 -7.60 -22.62 3.18
N GLU A 633 -6.37 -22.47 3.69
CA GLU A 633 -6.11 -21.89 5.00
C GLU A 633 -6.75 -20.49 5.15
N PHE A 634 -6.62 -19.65 4.13
CA PHE A 634 -7.22 -18.31 4.12
C PHE A 634 -8.74 -18.37 4.21
N ILE A 635 -9.39 -19.24 3.44
CA ILE A 635 -10.86 -19.43 3.47
C ILE A 635 -11.30 -19.93 4.85
N GLU A 636 -10.62 -20.91 5.41
CA GLU A 636 -10.95 -21.47 6.74
C GLU A 636 -10.82 -20.42 7.85
N GLN A 637 -9.75 -19.61 7.83
CA GLN A 637 -9.53 -18.55 8.82
C GLN A 637 -10.57 -17.44 8.74
N ASN A 638 -11.08 -17.13 7.55
CA ASN A 638 -12.02 -16.05 7.31
C ASN A 638 -13.47 -16.52 7.16
N SER A 639 -13.75 -17.81 7.31
CA SER A 639 -15.09 -18.40 7.12
C SER A 639 -16.17 -17.80 8.04
N LYS A 640 -15.78 -17.33 9.21
CA LYS A 640 -16.70 -16.68 10.18
C LYS A 640 -17.14 -15.27 9.75
N LEU A 641 -16.45 -14.65 8.80
CA LEU A 641 -16.79 -13.33 8.26
C LEU A 641 -17.85 -13.41 7.15
N VAL A 642 -18.14 -14.62 6.67
CA VAL A 642 -19.15 -14.83 5.63
C VAL A 642 -20.53 -14.88 6.30
N VAL A 643 -21.32 -13.84 6.09
CA VAL A 643 -22.65 -13.69 6.68
C VAL A 643 -23.71 -14.37 5.80
N ASP A 644 -23.56 -14.34 4.48
CA ASP A 644 -24.45 -14.98 3.52
C ASP A 644 -23.65 -15.77 2.47
N LEU A 645 -23.99 -17.04 2.34
CA LEU A 645 -23.57 -17.87 1.19
C LEU A 645 -24.65 -17.77 0.14
N ASP A 646 -24.32 -17.18 -1.01
CA ASP A 646 -25.17 -17.23 -2.20
C ASP A 646 -25.08 -18.67 -2.78
N VAL A 647 -25.96 -19.57 -2.29
CA VAL A 647 -26.01 -21.00 -2.67
C VAL A 647 -27.15 -21.23 -3.63
#